data_f4fb312b8cff987931e73c58e14f87e5
#
_entry.id   f4fb312b8cff987931e73c58e14f87e5
#
_cell.length_a   1.000
_cell.length_b   1.000
_cell.length_c   1.000
_cell.angle_alpha   90.00
_cell.angle_beta   90.00
_cell.angle_gamma   90.00
#
_symmetry.space_group_name_H-M   'P 1'
#
loop_
_entity.id
_entity.type
_entity.pdbx_description
1 polymer ?
#
loop_
_entity_poly.entity_id
_entity_poly.type
_entity_poly.pdbx_seq_one_letter_code
_entity_poly.pdbx_strand_id
1 'polypeptide(L)'
;MHLPPILPARSSRAMLLALMLLAIAASAARGQEPSPAPPRAWLPLVHAPVPPPILLAAAHIDSAVSHEPDEALLLWNVGDAAQPLAGWTLVSGTRRATFPLTATLTLGPGERLWCAAQATAFAASFGEPAACEWAADTDPNAANLTGAFGLVNGGGALLLRNARGDLVDALLYGGETQPSAGWQGAPAQLYTRGLAGANGQVWQRKLDPATGLPVDSDHAADWHGDLADLAWGRRVRYPGWLGWSAADLLQPVSSEAGATVTVAVGPEGLYQPLHAAIAGATATLDLNIYTFEHPELARAVAAAAQRGVRVRVLLDGSPAGGISNLEKWCAAAMAAAGADVRYMAVTDDAPNGYRKRYRFNHAKYAVIDGQRSFVGTDNFNLDSVPLPAAAPVGGRRGFYLFTDAAPVVATLQRVFAADWGEGRFLDVRPFAPEHPKFGAPPADFALPPPPVYAVAAAPFAAPVSAAGHARFVVATAPENVLRGDAGLLALIARAGPGDELLVMQLYEHKNWGESTSNPVADPNLRLEALLAAARRGATVRILLDSFFDEPEDLRSNRAAAAYAAAVAAAEGLDLAARVANPTLGGIHAKVVLAQVGGERWAAVGSLNGGEVSHKLNREVVLLVDMPAIHARLREVFWHDWAQSDE
;
A
#
# COMPACT_ATOMS: atom_id res chain seq x y z
N MET A 1 -63.49 -29.75 6.34
CA MET A 1 -63.00 -30.11 7.68
C MET A 1 -62.00 -29.02 8.08
N HIS A 2 -62.45 -28.11 8.94
CA HIS A 2 -61.65 -27.02 9.47
C HIS A 2 -60.83 -27.45 10.66
N LEU A 3 -59.58 -27.08 10.72
CA LEU A 3 -58.79 -27.02 11.96
C LEU A 3 -58.28 -25.59 12.14
N PRO A 4 -58.34 -25.01 13.34
CA PRO A 4 -57.98 -23.60 13.61
C PRO A 4 -56.49 -23.40 13.86
N PRO A 5 -55.99 -22.16 13.77
CA PRO A 5 -54.57 -21.84 13.94
C PRO A 5 -54.17 -21.76 15.43
N ILE A 6 -52.99 -22.27 15.72
CA ILE A 6 -52.34 -22.22 17.04
C ILE A 6 -51.56 -20.90 17.18
N LEU A 7 -51.89 -20.09 18.14
CA LEU A 7 -51.13 -18.91 18.56
C LEU A 7 -49.91 -19.30 19.41
N PRO A 8 -48.75 -18.62 19.24
CA PRO A 8 -47.60 -18.90 20.09
C PRO A 8 -47.70 -18.16 21.44
N ALA A 9 -47.37 -18.89 22.50
CA ALA A 9 -47.30 -18.41 23.86
C ALA A 9 -46.16 -17.36 24.06
N ARG A 10 -46.51 -16.22 24.62
CA ARG A 10 -45.55 -15.21 25.10
C ARG A 10 -44.92 -15.69 26.41
N SER A 11 -43.60 -15.78 26.42
CA SER A 11 -42.80 -16.16 27.57
C SER A 11 -42.72 -15.04 28.62
N SER A 12 -43.24 -15.34 29.84
CA SER A 12 -43.15 -14.55 31.08
C SER A 12 -41.73 -14.60 31.66
N ARG A 13 -40.85 -13.68 31.26
CA ARG A 13 -39.53 -13.48 31.90
C ARG A 13 -39.21 -12.04 32.32
N ALA A 14 -40.20 -11.16 32.32
CA ALA A 14 -40.03 -9.75 32.73
C ALA A 14 -40.57 -9.41 34.11
N MET A 15 -40.99 -10.40 34.93
CA MET A 15 -41.69 -10.13 36.20
C MET A 15 -40.96 -10.65 37.46
N LEU A 16 -39.75 -11.14 37.35
CA LEU A 16 -38.97 -11.64 38.48
C LEU A 16 -37.83 -10.70 38.94
N LEU A 17 -37.57 -9.59 38.26
CA LEU A 17 -36.50 -8.64 38.63
C LEU A 17 -37.03 -7.40 39.40
N ALA A 18 -38.35 -7.22 39.51
CA ALA A 18 -38.94 -6.06 40.19
C ALA A 18 -39.34 -6.35 41.65
N LEU A 19 -39.23 -7.57 42.14
CA LEU A 19 -39.64 -7.97 43.52
C LEU A 19 -38.46 -8.20 44.48
N MET A 20 -37.22 -8.03 44.06
CA MET A 20 -36.03 -8.12 44.94
C MET A 20 -35.45 -6.77 45.38
N LEU A 21 -36.03 -5.65 45.01
CA LEU A 21 -35.57 -4.29 45.38
C LEU A 21 -36.45 -3.55 46.36
N LEU A 22 -37.50 -4.18 46.94
CA LEU A 22 -38.38 -3.55 47.92
C LEU A 22 -38.38 -4.19 49.32
N ALA A 23 -37.41 -5.03 49.66
CA ALA A 23 -37.32 -5.69 50.98
C ALA A 23 -36.12 -5.23 51.84
N ILE A 24 -35.51 -4.09 51.55
CA ILE A 24 -34.41 -3.53 52.36
C ILE A 24 -34.73 -2.07 52.72
N ALA A 25 -35.86 -1.87 53.39
CA ALA A 25 -36.13 -0.59 54.07
C ALA A 25 -37.20 -0.77 55.15
N ALA A 26 -36.94 -1.54 56.18
CA ALA A 26 -37.61 -1.43 57.47
C ALA A 26 -37.00 -2.39 58.51
N SER A 27 -35.82 -2.07 59.03
CA SER A 27 -35.42 -2.55 60.39
C SER A 27 -34.20 -1.72 60.85
N ALA A 28 -34.49 -0.54 61.29
CA ALA A 28 -33.53 0.26 62.06
C ALA A 28 -34.17 0.59 63.38
N ALA A 29 -33.77 -0.10 64.43
CA ALA A 29 -33.69 0.38 65.82
C ALA A 29 -33.62 -0.78 66.82
N ARG A 30 -32.43 -1.27 67.07
CA ARG A 30 -32.03 -1.79 68.38
C ARG A 30 -30.51 -1.77 68.44
N GLY A 31 -29.96 -1.03 69.43
CA GLY A 31 -28.54 -0.89 69.63
C GLY A 31 -27.86 -2.24 69.92
N GLN A 32 -26.77 -2.52 69.22
CA GLN A 32 -25.77 -3.50 69.59
C GLN A 32 -24.41 -2.83 69.50
N GLU A 33 -23.60 -3.09 70.51
CA GLU A 33 -22.21 -2.64 70.59
C GLU A 33 -21.38 -3.04 69.32
N PRO A 34 -20.35 -2.27 68.94
CA PRO A 34 -19.57 -2.56 67.76
C PRO A 34 -18.74 -3.82 67.97
N SER A 35 -19.05 -4.84 67.20
CA SER A 35 -18.19 -6.02 67.03
C SER A 35 -16.85 -5.59 66.44
N PRO A 36 -15.71 -6.15 66.87
CA PRO A 36 -14.41 -5.81 66.33
C PRO A 36 -14.35 -6.13 64.80
N ALA A 37 -13.89 -5.15 64.03
CA ALA A 37 -13.73 -5.30 62.59
C ALA A 37 -12.91 -6.55 62.26
N PRO A 38 -13.31 -7.36 61.26
CA PRO A 38 -12.51 -8.50 60.84
C PRO A 38 -11.14 -8.00 60.33
N PRO A 39 -10.06 -8.79 60.50
CA PRO A 39 -8.73 -8.41 60.04
C PRO A 39 -8.80 -8.16 58.54
N ARG A 40 -8.34 -6.98 58.11
CA ARG A 40 -8.17 -6.68 56.69
C ARG A 40 -7.29 -7.76 56.07
N ALA A 41 -7.88 -8.62 55.29
CA ALA A 41 -7.11 -9.51 54.43
C ALA A 41 -6.28 -8.62 53.48
N TRP A 42 -5.00 -8.61 53.63
CA TRP A 42 -4.08 -8.07 52.66
C TRP A 42 -4.14 -9.02 51.45
N LEU A 43 -4.93 -8.66 50.43
CA LEU A 43 -4.76 -9.26 49.13
C LEU A 43 -3.34 -8.84 48.67
N PRO A 44 -2.49 -9.77 48.29
CA PRO A 44 -1.22 -9.39 47.68
C PRO A 44 -1.56 -8.49 46.50
N LEU A 45 -0.95 -7.31 46.45
CA LEU A 45 -0.94 -6.50 45.23
C LEU A 45 -0.32 -7.39 44.15
N VAL A 46 -1.16 -7.94 43.26
CA VAL A 46 -0.67 -8.52 42.04
C VAL A 46 -0.17 -7.31 41.25
N HIS A 47 1.12 -7.02 41.35
CA HIS A 47 1.76 -6.11 40.41
C HIS A 47 1.51 -6.70 39.04
N ALA A 48 0.86 -5.93 38.16
CA ALA A 48 0.92 -6.23 36.75
C ALA A 48 2.41 -6.44 36.42
N PRO A 49 2.76 -7.49 35.69
CA PRO A 49 4.16 -7.73 35.32
C PRO A 49 4.68 -6.44 34.69
N VAL A 50 5.77 -5.92 35.24
CA VAL A 50 6.45 -4.77 34.64
C VAL A 50 6.88 -5.25 33.26
N PRO A 51 6.45 -4.57 32.18
CA PRO A 51 6.83 -5.00 30.82
C PRO A 51 8.35 -5.10 30.73
N PRO A 52 8.88 -6.06 30.00
CA PRO A 52 10.32 -6.23 29.84
C PRO A 52 10.93 -4.94 29.28
N PRO A 53 12.07 -4.48 29.80
CA PRO A 53 12.63 -3.19 29.39
C PRO A 53 13.18 -3.20 27.97
N ILE A 54 13.53 -4.39 27.42
CA ILE A 54 14.05 -4.53 26.06
C ILE A 54 13.27 -5.59 25.32
N LEU A 55 12.84 -5.26 24.09
CA LEU A 55 12.12 -6.16 23.20
C LEU A 55 12.93 -6.49 21.95
N LEU A 56 12.72 -7.68 21.41
CA LEU A 56 13.02 -8.05 20.03
C LEU A 56 12.00 -7.34 19.13
N ALA A 57 12.36 -6.22 18.55
CA ALA A 57 11.43 -5.39 17.78
C ALA A 57 11.38 -5.77 16.29
N ALA A 58 12.46 -6.35 15.77
CA ALA A 58 12.49 -6.91 14.41
C ALA A 58 13.51 -8.05 14.30
N ALA A 59 13.33 -8.90 13.30
CA ALA A 59 14.24 -9.98 12.96
C ALA A 59 14.31 -10.18 11.43
N HIS A 60 15.50 -10.17 10.87
CA HIS A 60 15.79 -10.55 9.50
C HIS A 60 16.44 -11.93 9.55
N ILE A 61 15.66 -12.98 9.28
CA ILE A 61 16.05 -14.36 9.56
C ILE A 61 16.46 -15.09 8.28
N ASP A 62 15.61 -15.05 7.24
CA ASP A 62 15.85 -15.70 5.95
C ASP A 62 16.27 -14.63 4.94
N SER A 63 17.57 -14.45 4.79
CA SER A 63 18.13 -13.42 3.91
C SER A 63 18.02 -13.80 2.43
N ALA A 64 17.91 -12.80 1.55
CA ALA A 64 18.07 -12.98 0.12
C ALA A 64 19.54 -13.07 -0.32
N VAL A 65 20.49 -12.75 0.56
CA VAL A 65 21.93 -12.84 0.30
C VAL A 65 22.42 -14.26 0.55
N SER A 66 23.25 -14.80 -0.36
CA SER A 66 23.82 -16.14 -0.21
C SER A 66 24.65 -16.24 1.08
N HIS A 67 24.47 -17.32 1.83
CA HIS A 67 25.07 -17.57 3.16
C HIS A 67 24.61 -16.63 4.26
N GLU A 68 23.64 -15.77 3.99
CA GLU A 68 22.89 -14.96 4.96
C GLU A 68 23.74 -14.10 5.91
N PRO A 69 24.80 -13.42 5.40
CA PRO A 69 25.70 -12.66 6.27
C PRO A 69 25.04 -11.41 6.86
N ASP A 70 23.91 -10.98 6.35
CA ASP A 70 23.12 -9.82 6.79
C ASP A 70 21.90 -10.18 7.66
N GLU A 71 21.77 -11.45 8.12
CA GLU A 71 20.85 -11.80 9.20
C GLU A 71 21.00 -10.82 10.36
N ALA A 72 19.89 -10.38 10.93
CA ALA A 72 19.94 -9.35 11.96
C ALA A 72 18.74 -9.36 12.91
N LEU A 73 18.95 -8.82 14.10
CA LEU A 73 17.96 -8.67 15.16
C LEU A 73 17.96 -7.23 15.65
N LEU A 74 16.78 -6.61 15.77
CA LEU A 74 16.59 -5.29 16.34
C LEU A 74 16.19 -5.41 17.81
N LEU A 75 17.00 -4.87 18.71
CA LEU A 75 16.66 -4.67 20.11
C LEU A 75 16.17 -3.25 20.34
N TRP A 76 15.09 -3.09 21.09
CA TRP A 76 14.50 -1.78 21.41
C TRP A 76 14.24 -1.67 22.92
N ASN A 77 14.83 -0.66 23.55
CA ASN A 77 14.54 -0.36 24.96
C ASN A 77 13.21 0.40 25.06
N VAL A 78 12.17 -0.25 25.54
CA VAL A 78 10.83 0.31 25.75
C VAL A 78 10.61 0.79 27.19
N GLY A 79 11.62 0.56 28.06
CA GLY A 79 11.62 1.03 29.45
C GLY A 79 12.06 2.48 29.60
N ASP A 80 11.98 2.97 30.80
CA ASP A 80 12.31 4.35 31.20
C ASP A 80 13.76 4.52 31.71
N ALA A 81 14.53 3.44 31.79
CA ALA A 81 15.91 3.43 32.26
C ALA A 81 16.87 2.84 31.21
N ALA A 82 18.10 3.34 31.19
CA ALA A 82 19.15 2.79 30.36
C ALA A 82 19.52 1.36 30.80
N GLN A 83 19.70 0.45 29.85
CA GLN A 83 19.98 -0.96 30.07
C GLN A 83 21.36 -1.33 29.51
N PRO A 84 22.35 -1.66 30.35
CA PRO A 84 23.59 -2.22 29.88
C PRO A 84 23.38 -3.66 29.39
N LEU A 85 23.90 -3.96 28.19
CA LEU A 85 23.74 -5.27 27.57
C LEU A 85 24.84 -6.28 27.91
N ALA A 86 25.87 -5.90 28.70
CA ALA A 86 26.94 -6.81 29.12
C ALA A 86 26.38 -8.08 29.77
N GLY A 87 26.76 -9.24 29.25
CA GLY A 87 26.31 -10.55 29.73
C GLY A 87 24.91 -10.99 29.28
N TRP A 88 24.18 -10.15 28.53
CA TRP A 88 22.88 -10.55 27.91
C TRP A 88 23.12 -11.59 26.82
N THR A 89 22.11 -12.38 26.51
CA THR A 89 22.25 -13.51 25.60
C THR A 89 21.09 -13.61 24.64
N LEU A 90 21.39 -13.74 23.34
CA LEU A 90 20.49 -14.17 22.30
C LEU A 90 20.53 -15.70 22.19
N VAL A 91 19.39 -16.36 22.14
CA VAL A 91 19.28 -17.82 22.06
C VAL A 91 18.38 -18.22 20.90
N SER A 92 18.85 -19.18 20.08
CA SER A 92 18.09 -19.79 19.00
C SER A 92 18.27 -21.30 19.07
N GLY A 93 17.27 -22.03 19.55
CA GLY A 93 17.37 -23.46 19.85
C GLY A 93 18.47 -23.76 20.90
N THR A 94 19.49 -24.49 20.49
CA THR A 94 20.68 -24.81 21.35
C THR A 94 21.83 -23.82 21.18
N ARG A 95 21.74 -22.90 20.22
CA ARG A 95 22.79 -21.93 19.90
C ARG A 95 22.59 -20.64 20.70
N ARG A 96 23.68 -19.97 21.01
CA ARG A 96 23.63 -18.71 21.77
C ARG A 96 24.74 -17.75 21.36
N ALA A 97 24.43 -16.45 21.38
CA ALA A 97 25.41 -15.37 21.34
C ALA A 97 25.29 -14.53 22.62
N THR A 98 26.40 -14.25 23.27
CA THR A 98 26.45 -13.51 24.55
C THR A 98 27.19 -12.19 24.33
N PHE A 99 26.60 -11.08 24.78
CA PHE A 99 27.26 -9.79 24.82
C PHE A 99 28.47 -9.85 25.78
N PRO A 100 29.67 -9.48 25.32
CA PRO A 100 30.87 -9.53 26.18
C PRO A 100 30.69 -8.72 27.47
N LEU A 101 31.22 -9.21 28.57
CA LEU A 101 31.16 -8.48 29.84
C LEU A 101 31.94 -7.15 29.80
N THR A 102 32.88 -7.02 28.85
CA THR A 102 33.64 -5.79 28.57
C THR A 102 32.91 -4.85 27.63
N ALA A 103 31.77 -5.28 27.06
CA ALA A 103 31.01 -4.41 26.15
C ALA A 103 30.43 -3.20 26.90
N THR A 104 30.67 -2.03 26.38
CA THR A 104 30.12 -0.77 26.89
C THR A 104 28.77 -0.45 26.31
N LEU A 105 28.18 -1.39 25.55
CA LEU A 105 26.86 -1.21 24.93
C LEU A 105 25.78 -1.04 26.01
N THR A 106 25.17 0.12 25.97
CA THR A 106 24.04 0.48 26.82
C THR A 106 22.93 1.02 25.91
N LEU A 107 21.72 0.53 26.08
CA LEU A 107 20.56 0.95 25.32
C LEU A 107 19.73 1.91 26.19
N GLY A 108 19.73 3.19 25.87
CA GLY A 108 18.96 4.23 26.56
C GLY A 108 17.45 4.08 26.35
N PRO A 109 16.62 4.78 27.15
CA PRO A 109 15.17 4.78 26.95
C PRO A 109 14.76 5.19 25.53
N GLY A 110 13.92 4.38 24.88
CA GLY A 110 13.48 4.60 23.50
C GLY A 110 14.54 4.28 22.44
N GLU A 111 15.78 4.02 22.82
CA GLU A 111 16.85 3.66 21.86
C GLU A 111 16.67 2.25 21.32
N ARG A 112 17.23 2.04 20.13
CA ARG A 112 17.24 0.77 19.42
C ARG A 112 18.58 0.51 18.77
N LEU A 113 18.97 -0.75 18.65
CA LEU A 113 20.18 -1.15 17.96
C LEU A 113 19.98 -2.46 17.21
N TRP A 114 20.68 -2.57 16.08
CA TRP A 114 20.79 -3.83 15.35
C TRP A 114 22.01 -4.61 15.79
N CYS A 115 21.81 -5.92 15.98
CA CYS A 115 22.87 -6.93 16.00
C CYS A 115 22.74 -7.75 14.72
N ALA A 116 23.83 -8.03 14.03
CA ALA A 116 23.84 -8.75 12.76
C ALA A 116 24.76 -9.96 12.76
N ALA A 117 24.66 -10.85 11.79
CA ALA A 117 25.63 -11.91 11.59
C ALA A 117 27.00 -11.30 11.24
N GLN A 118 27.02 -10.37 10.29
CA GLN A 118 28.18 -9.55 9.93
C GLN A 118 27.73 -8.10 9.74
N ALA A 119 28.34 -7.19 10.49
CA ALA A 119 27.95 -5.77 10.51
C ALA A 119 28.12 -5.10 9.15
N THR A 120 29.17 -5.40 8.41
CA THR A 120 29.40 -4.85 7.06
C THR A 120 28.39 -5.32 6.04
N ALA A 121 27.99 -6.60 6.07
CA ALA A 121 26.96 -7.14 5.18
C ALA A 121 25.59 -6.55 5.50
N PHE A 122 25.27 -6.41 6.79
CA PHE A 122 24.06 -5.74 7.24
C PHE A 122 24.00 -4.28 6.74
N ALA A 123 25.07 -3.52 6.91
CA ALA A 123 25.15 -2.13 6.46
C ALA A 123 24.95 -2.03 4.93
N ALA A 124 25.45 -2.99 4.15
CA ALA A 124 25.25 -3.03 2.71
C ALA A 124 23.78 -3.31 2.32
N SER A 125 23.05 -4.12 3.12
CA SER A 125 21.64 -4.45 2.85
C SER A 125 20.67 -3.43 3.42
N PHE A 126 20.95 -2.87 4.59
CA PHE A 126 20.01 -2.04 5.34
C PHE A 126 20.30 -0.53 5.24
N GLY A 127 21.53 -0.15 4.94
CA GLY A 127 21.91 1.27 4.84
C GLY A 127 22.16 1.94 6.19
N GLU A 128 22.21 1.16 7.28
CA GLU A 128 22.47 1.62 8.63
C GLU A 128 23.48 0.69 9.32
N PRO A 129 24.26 1.15 10.31
CA PRO A 129 25.24 0.31 10.99
C PRO A 129 24.57 -0.67 11.95
N ALA A 130 25.17 -1.86 12.10
CA ALA A 130 24.90 -2.73 13.23
C ALA A 130 25.83 -2.38 14.41
N ALA A 131 25.29 -2.35 15.61
CA ALA A 131 26.08 -2.06 16.83
C ALA A 131 26.78 -3.30 17.40
N CYS A 132 26.39 -4.50 16.95
CA CYS A 132 26.98 -5.77 17.35
C CYS A 132 26.90 -6.82 16.23
N GLU A 133 27.81 -7.80 16.29
CA GLU A 133 27.83 -8.91 15.33
C GLU A 133 28.18 -10.23 16.01
N TRP A 134 27.74 -11.37 15.40
CA TRP A 134 27.91 -12.70 16.06
C TRP A 134 28.60 -13.76 15.22
N ALA A 135 28.77 -13.62 13.92
CA ALA A 135 29.33 -14.67 13.08
C ALA A 135 30.80 -14.40 12.72
N ALA A 136 31.14 -13.16 12.44
CA ALA A 136 32.52 -12.76 12.11
C ALA A 136 32.75 -11.30 12.53
N ASP A 137 34.00 -10.97 12.89
CA ASP A 137 34.47 -9.62 13.17
C ASP A 137 34.68 -8.89 11.83
N THR A 138 33.69 -8.10 11.40
CA THR A 138 33.71 -7.44 10.10
C THR A 138 33.75 -5.92 10.21
N ASP A 139 33.34 -5.34 11.36
CA ASP A 139 33.37 -3.91 11.62
C ASP A 139 33.99 -3.66 13.02
N PRO A 140 35.15 -2.99 13.13
CA PRO A 140 35.79 -2.71 14.41
C PRO A 140 34.96 -1.84 15.36
N ASN A 141 33.88 -1.18 14.87
CA ASN A 141 32.97 -0.40 15.69
C ASN A 141 31.79 -1.23 16.23
N ALA A 142 31.56 -2.43 15.70
CA ALA A 142 30.52 -3.34 16.18
C ALA A 142 31.06 -4.22 17.30
N ALA A 143 30.27 -4.43 18.36
CA ALA A 143 30.68 -5.32 19.44
C ALA A 143 30.56 -6.79 19.01
N ASN A 144 31.65 -7.55 19.13
CA ASN A 144 31.63 -8.98 18.82
C ASN A 144 30.97 -9.78 19.95
N LEU A 145 29.83 -10.43 19.66
CA LEU A 145 29.21 -11.37 20.58
C LEU A 145 29.98 -12.68 20.64
N THR A 146 29.99 -13.33 21.78
CA THR A 146 30.72 -14.59 22.00
C THR A 146 29.78 -15.79 21.95
N GLY A 147 30.21 -16.90 21.36
CA GLY A 147 29.46 -18.14 21.26
C GLY A 147 29.11 -18.51 19.82
N ALA A 148 28.37 -19.60 19.65
CA ALA A 148 27.88 -20.03 18.33
C ALA A 148 26.40 -19.69 18.21
N PHE A 149 26.05 -18.82 17.29
CA PHE A 149 24.66 -18.37 17.06
C PHE A 149 24.32 -18.42 15.56
N GLY A 150 23.06 -18.49 15.24
CA GLY A 150 22.52 -18.46 13.88
C GLY A 150 21.01 -18.70 13.92
N LEU A 151 20.32 -18.17 12.97
CA LEU A 151 18.87 -18.25 12.86
C LEU A 151 18.47 -19.46 11.99
N VAL A 152 17.23 -19.91 12.08
CA VAL A 152 16.70 -21.06 11.33
C VAL A 152 15.59 -20.57 10.42
N ASN A 153 15.79 -20.61 9.09
CA ASN A 153 14.85 -20.05 8.11
C ASN A 153 13.43 -20.65 8.19
N GLY A 154 13.33 -21.96 8.42
CA GLY A 154 12.04 -22.67 8.43
C GLY A 154 11.18 -22.45 9.67
N GLY A 155 11.77 -21.94 10.76
CA GLY A 155 11.06 -21.72 12.02
C GLY A 155 11.90 -22.04 13.25
N GLY A 156 11.55 -21.44 14.38
CA GLY A 156 12.27 -21.63 15.63
C GLY A 156 11.76 -20.72 16.74
N ALA A 157 12.44 -20.81 17.90
CA ALA A 157 12.26 -19.92 19.02
C ALA A 157 13.51 -19.06 19.20
N LEU A 158 13.33 -17.74 19.10
CA LEU A 158 14.35 -16.75 19.38
C LEU A 158 14.06 -16.12 20.74
N LEU A 159 15.03 -16.21 21.66
CA LEU A 159 14.87 -15.74 23.05
C LEU A 159 15.92 -14.67 23.36
N LEU A 160 15.51 -13.64 24.06
CA LEU A 160 16.39 -12.66 24.68
C LEU A 160 16.44 -12.91 26.18
N ARG A 161 17.65 -13.05 26.73
CA ARG A 161 17.87 -13.26 28.16
C ARG A 161 18.79 -12.19 28.74
N ASN A 162 18.50 -11.74 29.96
CA ASN A 162 19.35 -10.80 30.67
C ASN A 162 20.64 -11.46 31.20
N ALA A 163 21.51 -10.67 31.82
CA ALA A 163 22.79 -11.17 32.38
C ALA A 163 22.63 -12.20 33.52
N ARG A 164 21.45 -12.33 34.13
CA ARG A 164 21.14 -13.36 35.14
C ARG A 164 20.60 -14.64 34.51
N GLY A 165 20.35 -14.63 33.20
CA GLY A 165 19.74 -15.73 32.47
C GLY A 165 18.19 -15.72 32.46
N ASP A 166 17.56 -14.70 33.09
CA ASP A 166 16.10 -14.58 33.07
C ASP A 166 15.64 -14.29 31.63
N LEU A 167 14.53 -14.90 31.22
CA LEU A 167 13.88 -14.58 29.93
C LEU A 167 13.32 -13.14 29.97
N VAL A 168 13.64 -12.37 28.95
CA VAL A 168 13.19 -10.99 28.80
C VAL A 168 12.13 -10.91 27.70
N ASP A 169 12.37 -11.52 26.54
CA ASP A 169 11.45 -11.52 25.42
C ASP A 169 11.64 -12.75 24.53
N ALA A 170 10.63 -13.09 23.74
CA ALA A 170 10.63 -14.23 22.83
C ALA A 170 9.95 -13.92 21.51
N LEU A 171 10.42 -14.57 20.43
CA LEU A 171 9.72 -14.69 19.15
C LEU A 171 9.66 -16.16 18.76
N LEU A 172 8.47 -16.74 18.72
CA LEU A 172 8.20 -18.04 18.13
C LEU A 172 7.72 -17.85 16.70
N TYR A 173 8.36 -18.49 15.72
CA TYR A 173 8.09 -18.17 14.31
C TYR A 173 8.16 -19.38 13.39
N GLY A 174 7.53 -19.23 12.22
CA GLY A 174 7.56 -20.20 11.12
C GLY A 174 6.94 -21.54 11.48
N GLY A 175 7.61 -22.63 11.11
CA GLY A 175 7.16 -24.01 11.34
C GLY A 175 7.43 -24.58 12.73
N GLU A 176 7.80 -23.76 13.73
CA GLU A 176 8.05 -24.27 15.09
C GLU A 176 6.76 -24.84 15.72
N THR A 177 6.85 -26.03 16.28
CA THR A 177 5.71 -26.72 16.89
C THR A 177 5.83 -26.89 18.40
N GLN A 178 7.02 -26.61 18.95
CA GLN A 178 7.25 -26.76 20.39
C GLN A 178 6.88 -25.46 21.11
N PRO A 179 6.16 -25.57 22.24
CA PRO A 179 5.91 -24.41 23.07
C PRO A 179 7.21 -23.76 23.54
N SER A 180 7.23 -22.43 23.54
CA SER A 180 8.38 -21.66 24.06
C SER A 180 7.96 -20.84 25.28
N ALA A 181 8.85 -20.75 26.27
CA ALA A 181 8.66 -19.85 27.39
C ALA A 181 8.58 -18.39 26.86
N GLY A 182 7.70 -17.56 27.41
CA GLY A 182 7.47 -16.19 26.98
C GLY A 182 6.74 -16.07 25.65
N TRP A 183 5.97 -17.12 25.25
CA TRP A 183 5.13 -17.09 24.05
C TRP A 183 3.82 -17.82 24.28
N GLN A 184 2.75 -17.30 23.71
CA GLN A 184 1.41 -17.85 23.81
C GLN A 184 0.81 -18.08 22.42
N GLY A 185 0.17 -19.25 22.22
CA GLY A 185 -0.50 -19.59 20.98
C GLY A 185 0.42 -20.04 19.85
N ALA A 186 -0.06 -19.90 18.63
CA ALA A 186 0.66 -20.34 17.43
C ALA A 186 1.87 -19.44 17.12
N PRO A 187 2.90 -19.96 16.41
CA PRO A 187 4.01 -19.15 15.93
C PRO A 187 3.57 -18.02 15.00
N ALA A 188 4.28 -16.91 15.02
CA ALA A 188 4.16 -15.87 14.03
C ALA A 188 4.47 -16.42 12.63
N GLN A 189 3.77 -15.92 11.61
CA GLN A 189 3.95 -16.33 10.22
C GLN A 189 4.31 -15.14 9.35
N LEU A 190 5.20 -15.36 8.38
CA LEU A 190 5.44 -14.41 7.30
C LEU A 190 4.29 -14.43 6.29
N TYR A 191 4.12 -13.35 5.59
CA TYR A 191 3.24 -13.30 4.45
C TYR A 191 3.92 -13.96 3.24
N THR A 192 3.49 -15.16 2.86
CA THR A 192 4.09 -15.94 1.77
C THR A 192 3.14 -16.24 0.61
N ARG A 193 1.93 -15.67 0.61
CA ARG A 193 0.91 -15.99 -0.40
C ARG A 193 1.27 -15.37 -1.75
N GLY A 194 1.58 -16.20 -2.74
CA GLY A 194 1.67 -15.93 -4.17
C GLY A 194 2.57 -14.80 -4.67
N LEU A 195 2.75 -13.74 -3.89
CA LEU A 195 3.43 -12.52 -4.32
C LEU A 195 4.84 -12.35 -3.77
N ALA A 196 5.14 -12.92 -2.61
CA ALA A 196 6.44 -12.77 -1.95
C ALA A 196 6.90 -14.12 -1.41
N GLY A 197 8.17 -14.45 -1.65
CA GLY A 197 8.86 -15.55 -0.97
C GLY A 197 9.11 -15.21 0.50
N ALA A 198 9.49 -16.21 1.31
CA ALA A 198 9.88 -16.01 2.70
C ALA A 198 11.18 -15.20 2.81
N ASN A 199 12.15 -15.48 1.93
CA ASN A 199 13.48 -14.89 1.97
C ASN A 199 13.47 -13.38 1.72
N GLY A 200 14.29 -12.66 2.46
CA GLY A 200 14.41 -11.21 2.41
C GLY A 200 13.33 -10.44 3.18
N GLN A 201 12.37 -11.12 3.79
CA GLN A 201 11.37 -10.46 4.63
C GLN A 201 11.97 -10.16 6.01
N VAL A 202 11.55 -9.02 6.56
CA VAL A 202 11.91 -8.61 7.92
C VAL A 202 10.69 -8.77 8.81
N TRP A 203 10.79 -9.63 9.81
CA TRP A 203 9.79 -9.71 10.88
C TRP A 203 9.81 -8.41 11.66
N GLN A 204 8.68 -7.79 11.89
CA GLN A 204 8.59 -6.53 12.64
C GLN A 204 7.44 -6.60 13.63
N ARG A 205 7.65 -6.12 14.86
CA ARG A 205 6.56 -5.91 15.80
C ARG A 205 5.70 -4.74 15.33
N LYS A 206 4.40 -4.85 15.58
CA LYS A 206 3.45 -3.74 15.44
C LYS A 206 3.76 -2.68 16.48
N LEU A 207 3.52 -1.43 16.13
CA LEU A 207 3.67 -0.33 17.06
C LEU A 207 2.29 0.08 17.60
N ASP A 208 2.21 0.32 18.90
CA ASP A 208 1.06 0.95 19.51
C ASP A 208 0.90 2.37 18.96
N PRO A 209 -0.22 2.72 18.32
CA PRO A 209 -0.41 4.02 17.70
C PRO A 209 -0.43 5.19 18.70
N ALA A 210 -0.70 4.92 19.98
CA ALA A 210 -0.76 5.96 21.01
C ALA A 210 0.64 6.30 21.56
N THR A 211 1.51 5.29 21.68
CA THR A 211 2.84 5.44 22.28
C THR A 211 3.98 5.41 21.28
N GLY A 212 3.78 4.82 20.09
CA GLY A 212 4.82 4.56 19.11
C GLY A 212 5.80 3.45 19.50
N LEU A 213 5.56 2.75 20.60
CA LEU A 213 6.41 1.65 21.09
C LEU A 213 5.92 0.30 20.53
N PRO A 214 6.81 -0.71 20.43
CA PRO A 214 6.43 -2.06 20.04
C PRO A 214 5.38 -2.67 20.98
N VAL A 215 4.34 -3.29 20.38
CA VAL A 215 3.32 -4.05 21.12
C VAL A 215 3.96 -5.35 21.62
N ASP A 216 3.67 -5.74 22.86
CA ASP A 216 4.11 -6.98 23.45
C ASP A 216 3.00 -7.62 24.29
N SER A 217 2.44 -8.70 23.77
CA SER A 217 1.48 -9.58 24.45
C SER A 217 1.87 -11.04 24.36
N ASP A 218 3.11 -11.32 23.98
CA ASP A 218 3.66 -12.67 23.78
C ASP A 218 2.93 -13.51 22.71
N HIS A 219 2.29 -12.86 21.71
CA HIS A 219 1.51 -13.55 20.68
C HIS A 219 1.96 -13.19 19.26
N ALA A 220 1.61 -14.06 18.30
CA ALA A 220 1.79 -13.81 16.87
C ALA A 220 1.11 -12.52 16.38
N ALA A 221 0.01 -12.10 17.03
CA ALA A 221 -0.71 -10.88 16.71
C ALA A 221 0.10 -9.58 16.89
N ASP A 222 1.16 -9.62 17.71
CA ASP A 222 2.08 -8.50 17.91
C ASP A 222 2.97 -8.24 16.70
N TRP A 223 3.06 -9.21 15.80
CA TRP A 223 3.94 -9.16 14.64
C TRP A 223 3.16 -8.92 13.36
N HIS A 224 3.78 -8.24 12.42
CA HIS A 224 3.21 -8.01 11.12
C HIS A 224 3.28 -9.27 10.25
N GLY A 225 2.16 -9.91 10.02
CA GLY A 225 2.04 -11.13 9.22
C GLY A 225 0.68 -11.29 8.55
N ASP A 226 -0.24 -10.34 8.74
CA ASP A 226 -1.56 -10.37 8.11
C ASP A 226 -1.57 -9.81 6.68
N LEU A 227 -2.71 -9.93 5.99
CA LEU A 227 -2.86 -9.59 4.58
C LEU A 227 -2.52 -8.13 4.24
N ALA A 228 -2.70 -7.20 5.16
CA ALA A 228 -2.44 -5.78 4.95
C ALA A 228 -0.99 -5.38 5.23
N ASP A 229 -0.24 -6.19 5.99
CA ASP A 229 1.06 -5.77 6.51
C ASP A 229 2.13 -5.59 5.46
N LEU A 230 2.17 -6.42 4.41
CA LEU A 230 3.12 -6.26 3.30
C LEU A 230 2.89 -4.99 2.49
N ALA A 231 1.68 -4.45 2.48
CA ALA A 231 1.36 -3.21 1.80
C ALA A 231 1.96 -1.99 2.50
N TRP A 232 2.31 -2.09 3.78
CA TRP A 232 2.82 -0.98 4.59
C TRP A 232 4.31 -0.76 4.39
N GLY A 233 4.72 -0.59 3.14
CA GLY A 233 6.09 -0.26 2.81
C GLY A 233 7.00 -1.46 2.65
N ARG A 234 6.44 -2.60 2.29
CA ARG A 234 7.21 -3.79 1.91
C ARG A 234 8.31 -4.12 2.91
N ARG A 235 7.95 -4.82 3.95
CA ARG A 235 8.89 -5.28 4.99
C ARG A 235 9.85 -6.35 4.49
N VAL A 236 10.63 -5.96 3.47
CA VAL A 236 11.64 -6.80 2.84
C VAL A 236 12.94 -6.04 2.72
N ARG A 237 14.06 -6.77 2.70
CA ARG A 237 15.37 -6.22 2.39
C ARG A 237 16.05 -7.10 1.37
N TYR A 238 16.54 -6.44 0.35
CA TYR A 238 17.26 -7.10 -0.73
C TYR A 238 18.52 -6.32 -1.07
N PRO A 239 19.57 -6.98 -1.56
CA PRO A 239 20.76 -6.28 -2.05
C PRO A 239 20.39 -5.19 -3.04
N GLY A 240 21.01 -4.03 -2.91
CA GLY A 240 20.78 -2.87 -3.77
C GLY A 240 19.66 -1.92 -3.33
N TRP A 241 19.00 -2.19 -2.20
CA TRP A 241 17.96 -1.29 -1.65
C TRP A 241 18.51 -0.30 -0.62
N LEU A 242 19.82 -0.12 -0.61
CA LEU A 242 20.50 0.80 0.31
C LEU A 242 19.91 2.21 0.23
N GLY A 243 19.54 2.75 1.37
CA GLY A 243 18.94 4.08 1.51
C GLY A 243 17.49 4.19 1.00
N TRP A 244 16.84 3.08 0.58
CA TRP A 244 15.40 3.06 0.36
C TRP A 244 14.67 2.84 1.68
N SER A 245 13.67 3.68 1.93
CA SER A 245 12.78 3.53 3.07
C SER A 245 11.35 3.89 2.65
N ALA A 246 10.40 3.07 3.06
CA ALA A 246 8.99 3.39 2.94
C ALA A 246 8.49 4.32 4.06
N ALA A 247 9.29 4.55 5.09
CA ALA A 247 8.85 5.28 6.29
C ALA A 247 8.26 6.67 5.97
N ASP A 248 8.88 7.39 5.03
CA ASP A 248 8.40 8.73 4.63
C ASP A 248 7.08 8.71 3.85
N LEU A 249 6.65 7.54 3.38
CA LEU A 249 5.45 7.34 2.57
C LEU A 249 4.41 6.42 3.26
N LEU A 250 4.66 5.98 4.49
CA LEU A 250 3.75 5.05 5.21
C LEU A 250 2.39 5.65 5.52
N GLN A 251 2.29 6.96 5.72
CA GLN A 251 1.02 7.65 5.92
C GLN A 251 0.58 8.32 4.62
N PRO A 252 -0.68 8.18 4.19
CA PRO A 252 -1.23 9.01 3.15
C PRO A 252 -1.06 10.48 3.52
N VAL A 253 -0.52 11.29 2.61
CA VAL A 253 -0.28 12.70 2.89
C VAL A 253 -1.58 13.46 2.73
N SER A 254 -2.18 13.86 3.85
CA SER A 254 -3.38 14.69 3.90
C SER A 254 -2.99 16.16 4.00
N SER A 255 -3.69 17.02 3.28
CA SER A 255 -3.44 18.46 3.27
C SER A 255 -4.70 19.25 2.91
N GLU A 256 -4.67 20.54 3.23
CA GLU A 256 -5.69 21.51 2.82
C GLU A 256 -5.01 22.68 2.10
N ALA A 257 -5.58 23.13 0.99
CA ALA A 257 -5.04 24.24 0.24
C ALA A 257 -6.13 24.94 -0.59
N GLY A 258 -5.95 26.24 -0.82
CA GLY A 258 -6.58 26.92 -1.93
C GLY A 258 -5.89 26.50 -3.22
N ALA A 259 -6.65 25.98 -4.18
CA ALA A 259 -6.08 25.47 -5.43
C ALA A 259 -7.11 25.50 -6.56
N THR A 260 -6.60 25.41 -7.78
CA THR A 260 -7.39 25.06 -8.96
C THR A 260 -7.23 23.57 -9.22
N VAL A 261 -8.35 22.86 -9.38
CA VAL A 261 -8.37 21.47 -9.82
C VAL A 261 -9.13 21.40 -11.14
N THR A 262 -8.53 20.74 -12.13
CA THR A 262 -9.15 20.49 -13.42
C THR A 262 -9.25 19.00 -13.65
N VAL A 263 -10.42 18.52 -14.07
CA VAL A 263 -10.63 17.14 -14.53
C VAL A 263 -10.78 17.11 -16.04
N ALA A 264 -9.99 16.25 -16.68
CA ALA A 264 -10.11 15.92 -18.09
C ALA A 264 -10.54 14.45 -18.24
N VAL A 265 -11.36 14.18 -19.23
CA VAL A 265 -12.03 12.89 -19.45
C VAL A 265 -11.59 12.30 -20.80
N GLY A 266 -11.17 11.07 -20.81
CA GLY A 266 -10.83 10.30 -22.01
C GLY A 266 -11.99 9.43 -22.49
N PRO A 267 -11.98 9.11 -23.79
CA PRO A 267 -10.96 9.47 -24.78
C PRO A 267 -11.08 10.90 -25.33
N GLU A 268 -12.19 11.59 -25.06
CA GLU A 268 -12.63 12.79 -25.75
C GLU A 268 -11.75 14.03 -25.48
N GLY A 269 -11.24 14.19 -24.25
CA GLY A 269 -10.68 15.45 -23.77
C GLY A 269 -9.30 15.38 -23.11
N LEU A 270 -8.53 14.30 -23.25
CA LEU A 270 -7.24 14.15 -22.55
C LEU A 270 -6.08 14.84 -23.26
N TYR A 271 -6.01 14.79 -24.60
CA TYR A 271 -4.85 15.23 -25.33
C TYR A 271 -4.47 16.69 -25.08
N GLN A 272 -5.44 17.62 -25.26
CA GLN A 272 -5.16 19.05 -25.16
C GLN A 272 -4.65 19.49 -23.79
N PRO A 273 -5.28 19.10 -22.65
CA PRO A 273 -4.78 19.45 -21.33
C PRO A 273 -3.39 18.86 -21.04
N LEU A 274 -3.12 17.60 -21.41
CA LEU A 274 -1.83 16.95 -21.23
C LEU A 274 -0.74 17.63 -22.06
N HIS A 275 -1.02 17.87 -23.36
CA HIS A 275 -0.09 18.58 -24.26
C HIS A 275 0.20 20.01 -23.74
N ALA A 276 -0.83 20.76 -23.35
CA ALA A 276 -0.67 22.11 -22.82
C ALA A 276 0.14 22.13 -21.52
N ALA A 277 -0.10 21.17 -20.63
CA ALA A 277 0.66 21.06 -19.38
C ALA A 277 2.16 20.80 -19.63
N ILE A 278 2.49 19.88 -20.56
CA ILE A 278 3.86 19.54 -20.94
C ILE A 278 4.52 20.72 -21.69
N ALA A 279 3.84 21.27 -22.69
CA ALA A 279 4.36 22.38 -23.49
C ALA A 279 4.54 23.66 -22.68
N GLY A 280 3.75 23.85 -21.62
CA GLY A 280 3.83 24.97 -20.70
C GLY A 280 4.89 24.86 -19.61
N ALA A 281 5.72 23.82 -19.61
CA ALA A 281 6.86 23.69 -18.70
C ALA A 281 7.94 24.72 -19.05
N THR A 282 8.48 25.42 -18.03
CA THR A 282 9.45 26.51 -18.19
C THR A 282 10.80 26.25 -17.51
N ALA A 283 10.82 25.49 -16.43
CA ALA A 283 12.02 25.22 -15.64
C ALA A 283 12.28 23.72 -15.47
N THR A 284 11.25 22.96 -15.05
CA THR A 284 11.39 21.53 -14.76
C THR A 284 10.17 20.74 -15.20
N LEU A 285 10.38 19.52 -15.69
CA LEU A 285 9.35 18.55 -15.95
C LEU A 285 9.81 17.18 -15.44
N ASP A 286 9.20 16.71 -14.37
CA ASP A 286 9.40 15.36 -13.82
C ASP A 286 8.17 14.53 -14.17
N LEU A 287 8.31 13.56 -15.07
CA LEU A 287 7.22 12.74 -15.60
C LEU A 287 7.44 11.27 -15.21
N ASN A 288 6.48 10.69 -14.52
CA ASN A 288 6.41 9.25 -14.24
C ASN A 288 5.22 8.66 -14.98
N ILE A 289 5.46 7.70 -15.87
CA ILE A 289 4.42 7.05 -16.67
C ILE A 289 4.78 5.59 -16.93
N TYR A 290 3.78 4.69 -16.86
CA TYR A 290 3.99 3.25 -17.01
C TYR A 290 4.49 2.88 -18.42
N THR A 291 3.76 3.30 -19.47
CA THR A 291 4.16 3.14 -20.87
C THR A 291 3.99 4.44 -21.63
N PHE A 292 4.91 4.76 -22.52
CA PHE A 292 4.91 5.99 -23.30
C PHE A 292 4.98 5.70 -24.80
N GLU A 293 3.82 5.52 -25.43
CA GLU A 293 3.64 5.15 -26.83
C GLU A 293 2.85 6.22 -27.61
N HIS A 294 3.11 7.50 -27.30
CA HIS A 294 2.42 8.63 -27.91
C HIS A 294 3.40 9.60 -28.56
N PRO A 295 3.66 9.52 -29.88
CA PRO A 295 4.66 10.33 -30.55
C PRO A 295 4.49 11.85 -30.39
N GLU A 296 3.26 12.37 -30.41
CA GLU A 296 3.04 13.81 -30.28
C GLU A 296 3.33 14.33 -28.88
N LEU A 297 2.99 13.56 -27.83
CA LEU A 297 3.37 13.93 -26.46
C LEU A 297 4.89 13.78 -26.27
N ALA A 298 5.54 12.78 -26.90
CA ALA A 298 7.00 12.66 -26.87
C ALA A 298 7.69 13.86 -27.54
N ARG A 299 7.16 14.34 -28.67
CA ARG A 299 7.64 15.58 -29.32
C ARG A 299 7.43 16.80 -28.43
N ALA A 300 6.32 16.91 -27.69
CA ALA A 300 6.09 18.01 -26.75
C ALA A 300 7.11 17.98 -25.59
N VAL A 301 7.42 16.79 -25.03
CA VAL A 301 8.48 16.61 -24.02
C VAL A 301 9.86 16.97 -24.59
N ALA A 302 10.19 16.47 -25.79
CA ALA A 302 11.42 16.80 -26.49
C ALA A 302 11.58 18.30 -26.74
N ALA A 303 10.51 18.96 -27.19
CA ALA A 303 10.50 20.42 -27.38
C ALA A 303 10.70 21.18 -26.07
N ALA A 304 10.19 20.71 -24.94
CA ALA A 304 10.46 21.28 -23.63
C ALA A 304 11.95 21.17 -23.28
N ALA A 305 12.57 20.02 -23.46
CA ALA A 305 14.02 19.82 -23.24
C ALA A 305 14.86 20.74 -24.13
N GLN A 306 14.51 20.86 -25.42
CA GLN A 306 15.18 21.77 -26.37
C GLN A 306 15.08 23.25 -25.99
N ARG A 307 14.02 23.65 -25.27
CA ARG A 307 13.88 25.02 -24.70
C ARG A 307 14.72 25.23 -23.45
N GLY A 308 15.44 24.23 -22.96
CA GLY A 308 16.26 24.29 -21.75
C GLY A 308 15.52 23.90 -20.47
N VAL A 309 14.31 23.34 -20.56
CA VAL A 309 13.63 22.77 -19.41
C VAL A 309 14.39 21.52 -18.95
N ARG A 310 14.67 21.39 -17.65
CA ARG A 310 15.22 20.16 -17.08
C ARG A 310 14.15 19.10 -17.07
N VAL A 311 14.24 18.15 -17.99
CA VAL A 311 13.27 17.08 -18.17
C VAL A 311 13.82 15.77 -17.64
N ARG A 312 13.05 15.11 -16.73
CA ARG A 312 13.29 13.75 -16.26
C ARG A 312 12.05 12.89 -16.56
N VAL A 313 12.25 11.74 -17.18
CA VAL A 313 11.17 10.81 -17.53
C VAL A 313 11.48 9.45 -16.93
N LEU A 314 10.56 8.91 -16.14
CA LEU A 314 10.66 7.60 -15.52
C LEU A 314 9.59 6.68 -16.09
N LEU A 315 10.03 5.66 -16.84
CA LEU A 315 9.19 4.65 -17.49
C LEU A 315 9.27 3.32 -16.74
N ASP A 316 8.34 2.41 -17.00
CA ASP A 316 8.49 1.02 -16.52
C ASP A 316 9.47 0.24 -17.42
N GLY A 317 10.39 -0.46 -16.80
CA GLY A 317 11.40 -1.24 -17.53
C GLY A 317 11.01 -2.69 -17.81
N SER A 318 9.83 -3.12 -17.35
CA SER A 318 9.34 -4.49 -17.57
C SER A 318 7.81 -4.50 -17.71
N PRO A 319 7.21 -3.63 -18.54
CA PRO A 319 5.77 -3.57 -18.70
C PRO A 319 5.23 -4.90 -19.24
N ALA A 320 3.95 -5.17 -18.94
CA ALA A 320 3.26 -6.32 -19.52
C ALA A 320 3.29 -6.21 -21.06
N GLY A 321 3.73 -7.26 -21.73
CA GLY A 321 3.95 -7.24 -23.19
C GLY A 321 5.34 -6.74 -23.63
N GLY A 322 6.18 -6.24 -22.70
CA GLY A 322 7.52 -5.73 -23.00
C GLY A 322 7.52 -4.28 -23.51
N ILE A 323 8.71 -3.73 -23.72
CA ILE A 323 8.91 -2.37 -24.25
C ILE A 323 8.76 -2.43 -25.76
N SER A 324 7.77 -1.75 -26.32
CA SER A 324 7.49 -1.74 -27.76
C SER A 324 8.50 -0.86 -28.53
N ASN A 325 8.62 -1.10 -29.85
CA ASN A 325 9.44 -0.23 -30.68
C ASN A 325 8.91 1.21 -30.74
N LEU A 326 7.62 1.42 -30.56
CA LEU A 326 7.02 2.75 -30.48
C LEU A 326 7.43 3.47 -29.18
N GLU A 327 7.45 2.79 -28.06
CA GLU A 327 7.96 3.33 -26.80
C GLU A 327 9.46 3.63 -26.89
N LYS A 328 10.26 2.73 -27.48
CA LYS A 328 11.68 2.97 -27.74
C LYS A 328 11.92 4.20 -28.61
N TRP A 329 11.09 4.39 -29.63
CA TRP A 329 11.14 5.59 -30.47
C TRP A 329 10.84 6.87 -29.68
N CYS A 330 9.79 6.85 -28.84
CA CYS A 330 9.44 7.98 -27.98
C CYS A 330 10.59 8.31 -27.00
N ALA A 331 11.14 7.30 -26.34
CA ALA A 331 12.28 7.46 -25.42
C ALA A 331 13.52 8.02 -26.13
N ALA A 332 13.86 7.49 -27.33
CA ALA A 332 14.97 7.97 -28.13
C ALA A 332 14.78 9.43 -28.56
N ALA A 333 13.58 9.82 -28.99
CA ALA A 333 13.27 11.19 -29.39
C ALA A 333 13.40 12.19 -28.22
N MET A 334 12.93 11.81 -27.03
CA MET A 334 13.07 12.62 -25.81
C MET A 334 14.54 12.72 -25.37
N ALA A 335 15.27 11.60 -25.34
CA ALA A 335 16.67 11.55 -24.96
C ALA A 335 17.56 12.34 -25.92
N ALA A 336 17.36 12.24 -27.24
CA ALA A 336 18.08 13.00 -28.25
C ALA A 336 17.88 14.52 -28.11
N ALA A 337 16.77 14.95 -27.53
CA ALA A 337 16.47 16.35 -27.25
C ALA A 337 17.07 16.85 -25.91
N GLY A 338 17.71 15.96 -25.13
CA GLY A 338 18.36 16.30 -23.85
C GLY A 338 17.54 15.95 -22.59
N ALA A 339 16.43 15.20 -22.71
CA ALA A 339 15.73 14.68 -21.56
C ALA A 339 16.52 13.51 -20.92
N ASP A 340 16.56 13.46 -19.56
CA ASP A 340 17.05 12.29 -18.84
C ASP A 340 15.92 11.26 -18.75
N VAL A 341 16.00 10.22 -19.59
CA VAL A 341 15.00 9.14 -19.67
C VAL A 341 15.55 7.91 -18.96
N ARG A 342 14.80 7.38 -18.01
CA ARG A 342 15.17 6.16 -17.27
C ARG A 342 14.00 5.18 -17.20
N TYR A 343 14.37 3.91 -17.02
CA TYR A 343 13.45 2.81 -16.82
C TYR A 343 13.57 2.29 -15.39
N MET A 344 12.46 2.17 -14.67
CA MET A 344 12.38 1.64 -13.30
C MET A 344 11.80 0.22 -13.29
N ALA A 345 11.94 -0.47 -12.18
CA ALA A 345 11.47 -1.83 -11.97
C ALA A 345 12.19 -2.85 -12.88
N VAL A 346 13.48 -2.71 -13.07
CA VAL A 346 14.33 -3.61 -13.87
C VAL A 346 15.25 -4.45 -12.99
N THR A 347 15.62 -5.63 -13.49
CA THR A 347 16.64 -6.51 -12.89
C THR A 347 17.67 -6.97 -13.91
N ASP A 348 17.53 -6.53 -15.16
CA ASP A 348 18.49 -6.85 -16.21
C ASP A 348 19.88 -6.32 -15.82
N ASP A 349 20.91 -7.14 -16.03
CA ASP A 349 22.31 -6.84 -15.69
C ASP A 349 22.58 -6.49 -14.20
N ALA A 350 21.62 -6.75 -13.33
CA ALA A 350 21.82 -6.56 -11.90
C ALA A 350 22.64 -7.70 -11.29
N PRO A 351 23.40 -7.44 -10.20
CA PRO A 351 24.09 -8.48 -9.46
C PRO A 351 23.16 -9.62 -9.03
N ASN A 352 23.71 -10.83 -8.93
CA ASN A 352 22.94 -11.98 -8.46
C ASN A 352 22.37 -11.70 -7.04
N GLY A 353 21.11 -12.07 -6.84
CA GLY A 353 20.38 -11.81 -5.61
C GLY A 353 19.69 -10.45 -5.56
N TYR A 354 19.98 -9.53 -6.48
CA TYR A 354 19.29 -8.24 -6.53
C TYR A 354 17.80 -8.40 -6.88
N ARG A 355 16.95 -7.64 -6.22
CA ARG A 355 15.50 -7.59 -6.45
C ARG A 355 15.08 -6.16 -6.75
N LYS A 356 14.14 -5.98 -7.69
CA LYS A 356 13.54 -4.67 -7.98
C LYS A 356 12.58 -4.25 -6.86
N ARG A 357 12.56 -2.95 -6.53
CA ARG A 357 11.73 -2.38 -5.45
C ARG A 357 10.23 -2.55 -5.71
N TYR A 358 9.80 -2.49 -6.95
CA TYR A 358 8.41 -2.64 -7.37
C TYR A 358 8.29 -3.70 -8.46
N ARG A 359 7.14 -4.36 -8.54
CA ARG A 359 6.87 -5.27 -9.67
C ARG A 359 6.74 -4.49 -10.97
N PHE A 360 5.98 -3.38 -10.93
CA PHE A 360 5.83 -2.43 -12.03
C PHE A 360 5.88 -0.99 -11.51
N ASN A 361 6.41 -0.09 -12.31
CA ASN A 361 6.24 1.34 -12.14
C ASN A 361 4.92 1.75 -12.82
N HIS A 362 3.80 1.53 -12.16
CA HIS A 362 2.49 1.70 -12.78
C HIS A 362 1.85 3.07 -12.51
N ALA A 363 2.54 3.98 -11.85
CA ALA A 363 2.08 5.35 -11.61
C ALA A 363 2.00 6.18 -12.91
N LYS A 364 1.12 7.18 -12.95
CA LYS A 364 0.93 8.11 -14.06
C LYS A 364 0.73 9.50 -13.49
N TYR A 365 1.82 10.25 -13.38
CA TYR A 365 1.79 11.62 -12.88
C TYR A 365 2.97 12.44 -13.39
N ALA A 366 2.84 13.76 -13.28
CA ALA A 366 3.96 14.67 -13.48
C ALA A 366 3.98 15.79 -12.44
N VAL A 367 5.18 16.32 -12.23
CA VAL A 367 5.43 17.59 -11.53
C VAL A 367 6.06 18.57 -12.51
N ILE A 368 5.46 19.75 -12.64
CA ILE A 368 5.82 20.77 -13.62
C ILE A 368 6.21 22.04 -12.88
N ASP A 369 7.46 22.49 -13.09
CA ASP A 369 8.05 23.69 -12.51
C ASP A 369 8.01 23.75 -10.97
N GLY A 370 7.76 22.58 -10.29
CA GLY A 370 7.53 22.55 -8.85
C GLY A 370 6.26 23.29 -8.40
N GLN A 371 5.35 23.63 -9.31
CA GLN A 371 4.16 24.45 -9.05
C GLN A 371 2.86 23.80 -9.48
N ARG A 372 2.88 22.89 -10.43
CA ARG A 372 1.70 22.21 -10.99
C ARG A 372 1.96 20.73 -11.07
N SER A 373 0.89 19.96 -11.04
CA SER A 373 0.97 18.52 -11.22
C SER A 373 -0.26 17.99 -11.95
N PHE A 374 -0.13 16.79 -12.50
CA PHE A 374 -1.28 15.98 -12.87
C PHE A 374 -1.10 14.55 -12.36
N VAL A 375 -2.23 13.88 -12.11
CA VAL A 375 -2.31 12.45 -11.76
C VAL A 375 -3.41 11.83 -12.61
N GLY A 376 -3.17 10.65 -13.20
CA GLY A 376 -4.12 10.05 -14.11
C GLY A 376 -4.25 8.53 -14.01
N THR A 377 -5.26 8.03 -14.73
CA THR A 377 -5.56 6.60 -14.81
C THR A 377 -4.90 5.91 -15.98
N ASP A 378 -4.48 6.68 -17.00
CA ASP A 378 -4.13 6.19 -18.33
C ASP A 378 -2.65 6.31 -18.65
N ASN A 379 -2.18 5.39 -19.48
CA ASN A 379 -0.86 5.46 -20.10
C ASN A 379 -0.84 6.52 -21.23
N PHE A 380 0.34 6.94 -21.64
CA PHE A 380 0.47 7.78 -22.82
C PHE A 380 0.56 6.90 -24.07
N ASN A 381 -0.61 6.47 -24.56
CA ASN A 381 -0.75 5.80 -25.84
C ASN A 381 -1.95 6.40 -26.62
N LEU A 382 -2.00 6.13 -27.90
CA LEU A 382 -3.00 6.76 -28.79
C LEU A 382 -4.43 6.27 -28.53
N ASP A 383 -4.63 5.12 -27.91
CA ASP A 383 -5.95 4.61 -27.56
C ASP A 383 -6.51 5.31 -26.30
N SER A 384 -5.64 5.64 -25.35
CA SER A 384 -6.04 6.35 -24.14
C SER A 384 -6.11 7.87 -24.35
N VAL A 385 -5.20 8.41 -25.18
CA VAL A 385 -5.08 9.86 -25.44
C VAL A 385 -5.15 10.12 -26.96
N PRO A 386 -6.33 9.92 -27.60
CA PRO A 386 -6.47 10.13 -29.03
C PRO A 386 -6.17 11.58 -29.44
N LEU A 387 -5.63 11.76 -30.64
CA LEU A 387 -5.42 13.09 -31.20
C LEU A 387 -6.75 13.79 -31.51
N PRO A 388 -6.83 15.13 -31.44
CA PRO A 388 -8.08 15.87 -31.59
C PRO A 388 -8.81 15.67 -32.93
N ALA A 389 -8.07 15.33 -33.99
CA ALA A 389 -8.62 15.04 -35.30
C ALA A 389 -9.20 13.61 -35.39
N ALA A 390 -8.87 12.74 -34.44
CA ALA A 390 -9.43 11.40 -34.35
C ALA A 390 -10.72 11.46 -33.54
N ALA A 391 -11.77 10.86 -34.04
CA ALA A 391 -13.01 10.74 -33.27
C ALA A 391 -12.80 9.79 -32.10
N PRO A 392 -13.39 10.04 -30.94
CA PRO A 392 -13.10 9.29 -29.71
C PRO A 392 -13.77 7.91 -29.61
N VAL A 393 -14.36 7.41 -30.70
CA VAL A 393 -14.94 6.05 -30.70
C VAL A 393 -13.82 5.03 -30.84
N GLY A 394 -13.76 4.09 -29.88
CA GLY A 394 -12.70 3.10 -29.79
C GLY A 394 -11.52 3.50 -28.89
N GLY A 395 -11.50 4.71 -28.36
CA GLY A 395 -10.56 5.13 -27.32
C GLY A 395 -11.02 4.71 -25.92
N ARG A 396 -10.11 4.77 -24.95
CA ARG A 396 -10.34 4.27 -23.59
C ARG A 396 -10.99 5.31 -22.68
N ARG A 397 -11.95 4.91 -21.86
CA ARG A 397 -12.49 5.75 -20.79
C ARG A 397 -11.46 5.88 -19.69
N GLY A 398 -10.95 7.09 -19.50
CA GLY A 398 -9.94 7.41 -18.49
C GLY A 398 -10.00 8.85 -18.01
N PHE A 399 -9.17 9.20 -17.04
CA PHE A 399 -9.24 10.49 -16.35
C PHE A 399 -7.86 11.01 -15.97
N TYR A 400 -7.72 12.35 -16.01
CA TYR A 400 -6.61 13.06 -15.41
C TYR A 400 -7.12 14.21 -14.55
N LEU A 401 -6.54 14.32 -13.33
CA LEU A 401 -6.67 15.49 -12.48
C LEU A 401 -5.42 16.35 -12.60
N PHE A 402 -5.58 17.64 -12.85
CA PHE A 402 -4.52 18.64 -12.83
C PHE A 402 -4.72 19.54 -11.62
N THR A 403 -3.66 19.93 -10.93
CA THR A 403 -3.75 20.84 -9.78
C THR A 403 -2.48 21.66 -9.58
N ASP A 404 -2.66 22.83 -9.00
CA ASP A 404 -1.62 23.71 -8.48
C ASP A 404 -1.54 23.71 -6.93
N ALA A 405 -2.21 22.77 -6.28
CA ALA A 405 -2.14 22.60 -4.83
C ALA A 405 -0.71 22.34 -4.37
N ALA A 406 -0.07 23.34 -3.78
CA ALA A 406 1.34 23.26 -3.39
C ALA A 406 1.71 22.02 -2.54
N PRO A 407 0.92 21.59 -1.54
CA PRO A 407 1.25 20.39 -0.77
C PRO A 407 1.13 19.10 -1.59
N VAL A 408 0.21 19.01 -2.57
CA VAL A 408 0.11 17.88 -3.49
C VAL A 408 1.34 17.82 -4.39
N VAL A 409 1.72 18.97 -4.98
CA VAL A 409 2.91 19.10 -5.83
C VAL A 409 4.17 18.69 -5.06
N ALA A 410 4.37 19.21 -3.84
CA ALA A 410 5.52 18.87 -3.00
C ALA A 410 5.55 17.36 -2.64
N THR A 411 4.40 16.75 -2.40
CA THR A 411 4.33 15.31 -2.11
C THR A 411 4.69 14.47 -3.33
N LEU A 412 4.15 14.78 -4.51
CA LEU A 412 4.48 14.08 -5.75
C LEU A 412 5.95 14.25 -6.13
N GLN A 413 6.53 15.42 -5.85
CA GLN A 413 7.95 15.66 -6.06
C GLN A 413 8.84 14.79 -5.16
N ARG A 414 8.44 14.58 -3.88
CA ARG A 414 9.14 13.65 -2.97
C ARG A 414 9.03 12.20 -3.45
N VAL A 415 7.83 11.77 -3.89
CA VAL A 415 7.62 10.44 -4.47
C VAL A 415 8.51 10.24 -5.68
N PHE A 416 8.55 11.21 -6.60
CA PHE A 416 9.40 11.15 -7.79
C PHE A 416 10.89 11.05 -7.43
N ALA A 417 11.36 11.89 -6.50
CA ALA A 417 12.76 11.88 -6.06
C ALA A 417 13.15 10.54 -5.41
N ALA A 418 12.27 9.95 -4.60
CA ALA A 418 12.49 8.64 -4.00
C ALA A 418 12.56 7.51 -5.05
N ASP A 419 11.69 7.55 -6.06
CA ASP A 419 11.66 6.57 -7.14
C ASP A 419 12.86 6.72 -8.08
N TRP A 420 13.22 7.96 -8.42
CA TRP A 420 14.36 8.30 -9.27
C TRP A 420 15.71 7.87 -8.69
N GLY A 421 15.87 8.01 -7.37
CA GLY A 421 16.97 7.48 -6.56
C GLY A 421 18.36 7.99 -6.91
N GLU A 422 18.51 8.94 -7.84
CA GLU A 422 19.78 9.57 -8.27
C GLU A 422 20.92 8.55 -8.57
N GLY A 423 20.57 7.38 -9.14
CA GLY A 423 21.52 6.32 -9.46
C GLY A 423 21.86 5.38 -8.30
N ARG A 424 21.26 5.55 -7.11
CA ARG A 424 21.49 4.66 -5.95
C ARG A 424 20.91 3.26 -6.12
N PHE A 425 19.83 3.14 -6.90
CA PHE A 425 19.12 1.88 -7.05
C PHE A 425 19.42 1.22 -8.38
N LEU A 426 19.78 -0.05 -8.34
CA LEU A 426 20.11 -0.83 -9.54
C LEU A 426 18.86 -1.23 -10.36
N ASP A 427 17.66 -1.04 -9.81
CA ASP A 427 16.41 -1.26 -10.55
C ASP A 427 15.98 -0.03 -11.38
N VAL A 428 16.82 1.00 -11.47
CA VAL A 428 16.63 2.16 -12.34
C VAL A 428 17.78 2.18 -13.37
N ARG A 429 17.44 2.12 -14.66
CA ARG A 429 18.39 2.10 -15.76
C ARG A 429 18.19 3.30 -16.68
N PRO A 430 19.26 4.02 -17.04
CA PRO A 430 19.16 5.08 -18.03
C PRO A 430 18.86 4.49 -19.42
N PHE A 431 18.17 5.27 -20.24
CA PHE A 431 18.12 5.02 -21.68
C PHE A 431 19.55 4.97 -22.24
N ALA A 432 19.85 3.94 -23.03
CA ALA A 432 21.15 3.78 -23.69
C ALA A 432 20.91 3.37 -25.16
N PRO A 433 21.27 4.21 -26.15
CA PRO A 433 20.88 4.01 -27.56
C PRO A 433 21.11 2.60 -28.11
N GLU A 434 22.23 2.00 -27.72
CA GLU A 434 22.65 0.68 -28.22
C GLU A 434 22.09 -0.49 -27.40
N HIS A 435 21.37 -0.22 -26.29
CA HIS A 435 20.90 -1.30 -25.44
C HIS A 435 19.68 -2.00 -26.07
N PRO A 436 19.66 -3.33 -26.18
CA PRO A 436 18.62 -4.06 -26.91
C PRO A 436 17.20 -3.86 -26.30
N LYS A 437 17.10 -3.65 -25.00
CA LYS A 437 15.83 -3.46 -24.29
C LYS A 437 15.54 -2.00 -24.00
N PHE A 438 16.49 -1.24 -23.48
CA PHE A 438 16.33 0.15 -23.03
C PHE A 438 16.92 1.18 -24.00
N GLY A 439 17.07 0.83 -25.26
CA GLY A 439 17.68 1.66 -26.28
C GLY A 439 16.73 2.10 -27.38
N ALA A 440 17.32 2.54 -28.47
CA ALA A 440 16.60 2.96 -29.67
C ALA A 440 15.87 1.77 -30.34
N PRO A 441 14.79 2.04 -31.09
CA PRO A 441 14.17 1.02 -31.92
C PRO A 441 15.13 0.56 -33.06
N PRO A 442 14.83 -0.56 -33.71
CA PRO A 442 15.57 -0.97 -34.91
C PRO A 442 15.65 0.15 -35.97
N ALA A 443 16.73 0.21 -36.74
CA ALA A 443 16.96 1.30 -37.69
C ALA A 443 15.92 1.39 -38.82
N ASP A 444 15.24 0.29 -39.10
CA ASP A 444 14.15 0.18 -40.08
C ASP A 444 12.78 0.46 -39.51
N PHE A 445 12.67 0.77 -38.20
CA PHE A 445 11.40 1.09 -37.59
C PHE A 445 10.82 2.41 -38.12
N ALA A 446 9.62 2.33 -38.68
CA ALA A 446 8.84 3.49 -39.09
C ALA A 446 7.65 3.70 -38.13
N LEU A 447 7.39 4.97 -37.77
CA LEU A 447 6.22 5.30 -36.99
C LEU A 447 4.95 4.84 -37.72
N PRO A 448 4.06 4.08 -37.02
CA PRO A 448 2.75 3.78 -37.59
C PRO A 448 1.94 5.07 -37.76
N PRO A 449 1.05 5.15 -38.75
CA PRO A 449 0.09 6.26 -38.79
C PRO A 449 -0.79 6.23 -37.53
N PRO A 450 -1.19 7.41 -37.01
CA PRO A 450 -2.10 7.45 -35.87
C PRO A 450 -3.42 6.74 -36.24
N PRO A 451 -4.02 5.99 -35.29
CA PRO A 451 -5.30 5.34 -35.54
C PRO A 451 -6.37 6.37 -35.84
N VAL A 452 -7.26 6.02 -36.78
CA VAL A 452 -8.42 6.84 -37.13
C VAL A 452 -9.65 6.20 -36.52
N TYR A 453 -10.33 6.95 -35.64
CA TYR A 453 -11.56 6.52 -34.99
C TYR A 453 -12.79 7.05 -35.74
N ALA A 454 -13.92 6.36 -35.62
CA ALA A 454 -15.18 6.83 -36.19
C ALA A 454 -15.69 8.08 -35.45
N VAL A 455 -16.34 9.02 -36.17
CA VAL A 455 -16.90 10.23 -35.57
C VAL A 455 -18.11 9.86 -34.71
N ALA A 456 -18.06 10.20 -33.44
CA ALA A 456 -19.17 10.06 -32.48
C ALA A 456 -19.33 11.35 -31.67
N ALA A 457 -20.43 11.45 -30.94
CA ALA A 457 -20.60 12.53 -29.98
C ALA A 457 -19.47 12.46 -28.91
N ALA A 458 -18.94 13.63 -28.58
CA ALA A 458 -17.87 13.77 -27.57
C ALA A 458 -18.39 14.57 -26.36
N PRO A 459 -19.27 13.97 -25.53
CA PRO A 459 -19.97 14.70 -24.46
C PRO A 459 -19.04 15.26 -23.39
N PHE A 460 -17.85 14.68 -23.25
CA PHE A 460 -16.91 15.03 -22.20
C PHE A 460 -15.60 15.66 -22.72
N ALA A 461 -15.58 16.16 -23.96
CA ALA A 461 -14.37 16.74 -24.58
C ALA A 461 -13.84 17.97 -23.84
N ALA A 462 -14.71 18.78 -23.24
CA ALA A 462 -14.28 19.96 -22.49
C ALA A 462 -13.87 19.56 -21.06
N PRO A 463 -12.65 19.92 -20.59
CA PRO A 463 -12.27 19.75 -19.20
C PRO A 463 -13.10 20.68 -18.31
N VAL A 464 -13.29 20.28 -17.05
CA VAL A 464 -13.97 21.09 -16.03
C VAL A 464 -12.96 21.50 -14.98
N SER A 465 -12.88 22.80 -14.72
CA SER A 465 -12.01 23.40 -13.70
C SER A 465 -12.84 23.99 -12.58
N ALA A 466 -12.35 23.82 -11.34
CA ALA A 466 -12.89 24.47 -10.16
C ALA A 466 -11.75 25.04 -9.32
N ALA A 467 -11.93 26.24 -8.78
CA ALA A 467 -10.98 26.88 -7.88
C ALA A 467 -11.62 27.08 -6.51
N GLY A 468 -10.85 26.88 -5.46
CA GLY A 468 -11.32 27.04 -4.10
C GLY A 468 -10.43 26.35 -3.07
N HIS A 469 -10.83 26.40 -1.82
CA HIS A 469 -10.19 25.66 -0.74
C HIS A 469 -10.70 24.22 -0.77
N ALA A 470 -9.77 23.27 -0.77
CA ALA A 470 -10.09 21.84 -0.83
C ALA A 470 -9.15 21.03 0.06
N ARG A 471 -9.62 19.85 0.45
CA ARG A 471 -8.80 18.83 1.12
C ARG A 471 -8.28 17.86 0.08
N PHE A 472 -7.05 17.44 0.27
CA PHE A 472 -6.34 16.52 -0.61
C PHE A 472 -5.72 15.39 0.19
N VAL A 473 -5.67 14.19 -0.42
CA VAL A 473 -4.87 13.06 0.07
C VAL A 473 -4.09 12.49 -1.09
N VAL A 474 -2.77 12.38 -0.94
CA VAL A 474 -1.92 11.63 -1.87
C VAL A 474 -1.60 10.29 -1.23
N ALA A 475 -2.06 9.22 -1.86
CA ALA A 475 -1.77 7.86 -1.43
C ALA A 475 -0.89 7.13 -2.45
N THR A 476 -0.01 6.26 -1.95
CA THR A 476 0.92 5.49 -2.77
C THR A 476 0.85 4.00 -2.46
N ALA A 477 0.99 3.16 -3.48
CA ALA A 477 1.23 1.74 -3.29
C ALA A 477 2.72 1.42 -3.55
N PRO A 478 3.26 0.45 -2.81
CA PRO A 478 2.60 -0.43 -1.84
C PRO A 478 2.53 0.14 -0.41
N GLU A 479 2.93 1.40 -0.19
CA GLU A 479 3.24 1.91 1.14
C GLU A 479 1.99 2.12 2.01
N ASN A 480 0.92 2.72 1.46
CA ASN A 480 -0.16 3.20 2.32
C ASN A 480 -1.60 3.07 1.78
N VAL A 481 -1.80 2.56 0.56
CA VAL A 481 -3.16 2.44 -0.03
C VAL A 481 -4.08 1.46 0.71
N LEU A 482 -3.53 0.54 1.50
CA LEU A 482 -4.28 -0.42 2.30
C LEU A 482 -4.44 -0.03 3.78
N ARG A 483 -4.13 1.20 4.12
CA ARG A 483 -4.38 1.69 5.48
C ARG A 483 -5.88 1.83 5.75
N GLY A 484 -6.35 1.17 6.82
CA GLY A 484 -7.75 1.26 7.25
C GLY A 484 -8.07 2.53 8.06
N ASP A 485 -7.05 3.21 8.57
CA ASP A 485 -7.15 4.40 9.44
C ASP A 485 -6.96 5.72 8.66
N ALA A 486 -6.56 5.66 7.39
CA ALA A 486 -6.32 6.83 6.55
C ALA A 486 -6.51 6.54 5.06
N GLY A 487 -6.68 7.56 4.23
CA GLY A 487 -6.80 7.46 2.79
C GLY A 487 -8.10 6.82 2.31
N LEU A 488 -8.03 6.04 1.22
CA LEU A 488 -9.23 5.56 0.52
C LEU A 488 -10.05 4.56 1.35
N LEU A 489 -9.42 3.59 2.01
CA LEU A 489 -10.16 2.59 2.80
C LEU A 489 -10.81 3.23 4.03
N ALA A 490 -10.14 4.18 4.69
CA ALA A 490 -10.74 4.94 5.79
C ALA A 490 -11.96 5.76 5.32
N LEU A 491 -11.90 6.35 4.13
CA LEU A 491 -13.03 7.07 3.53
C LEU A 491 -14.21 6.11 3.27
N ILE A 492 -13.97 4.96 2.65
CA ILE A 492 -14.99 3.93 2.42
C ILE A 492 -15.58 3.42 3.75
N ALA A 493 -14.74 3.24 4.78
CA ALA A 493 -15.17 2.77 6.10
C ALA A 493 -16.14 3.72 6.82
N ARG A 494 -16.12 5.03 6.49
CA ARG A 494 -17.03 6.03 7.03
C ARG A 494 -18.42 6.00 6.41
N ALA A 495 -18.57 5.40 5.20
CA ALA A 495 -19.83 5.42 4.47
C ALA A 495 -20.92 4.59 5.18
N GLY A 496 -22.14 5.15 5.25
CA GLY A 496 -23.31 4.57 5.90
C GLY A 496 -24.63 5.04 5.26
N PRO A 497 -25.75 5.05 5.99
CA PRO A 497 -27.06 5.40 5.45
C PRO A 497 -27.10 6.82 4.84
N GLY A 498 -27.55 6.90 3.59
CA GLY A 498 -27.63 8.16 2.83
C GLY A 498 -26.34 8.57 2.13
N ASP A 499 -25.24 7.82 2.30
CA ASP A 499 -24.00 8.02 1.57
C ASP A 499 -23.96 7.21 0.26
N GLU A 500 -23.15 7.68 -0.70
CA GLU A 500 -23.00 7.05 -2.03
C GLU A 500 -21.54 6.77 -2.33
N LEU A 501 -21.25 5.56 -2.78
CA LEU A 501 -19.93 5.13 -3.29
C LEU A 501 -20.08 4.65 -4.75
N LEU A 502 -19.36 5.30 -5.67
CA LEU A 502 -19.33 4.92 -7.09
C LEU A 502 -17.91 4.53 -7.48
N VAL A 503 -17.73 3.35 -8.04
CA VAL A 503 -16.43 2.78 -8.41
C VAL A 503 -16.40 2.50 -9.90
N MET A 504 -15.41 3.03 -10.63
CA MET A 504 -15.16 2.72 -12.04
C MET A 504 -13.74 2.19 -12.19
N GLN A 505 -13.60 0.96 -12.72
CA GLN A 505 -12.32 0.25 -12.73
C GLN A 505 -12.07 -0.50 -14.03
N LEU A 506 -10.77 -0.53 -14.45
CA LEU A 506 -10.31 -1.42 -15.50
C LEU A 506 -10.54 -2.89 -15.10
N TYR A 507 -10.08 -3.27 -13.93
CA TYR A 507 -10.38 -4.59 -13.36
C TYR A 507 -10.47 -4.56 -11.84
N GLU A 508 -11.32 -5.47 -11.33
CA GLU A 508 -11.49 -5.77 -9.92
C GLU A 508 -11.50 -7.28 -9.73
N HIS A 509 -10.66 -7.80 -8.88
CA HIS A 509 -10.69 -9.24 -8.59
C HIS A 509 -11.67 -9.54 -7.45
N LYS A 510 -12.49 -10.59 -7.58
CA LYS A 510 -13.38 -11.03 -6.50
C LYS A 510 -12.62 -11.49 -5.25
N ASN A 511 -11.40 -12.01 -5.42
CA ASN A 511 -10.49 -12.41 -4.35
C ASN A 511 -9.05 -12.12 -4.76
N TRP A 512 -8.18 -11.96 -3.76
CA TRP A 512 -6.74 -11.92 -3.93
C TRP A 512 -6.12 -13.32 -3.78
N GLY A 513 -4.80 -13.43 -3.70
CA GLY A 513 -4.11 -14.71 -3.67
C GLY A 513 -4.11 -15.45 -5.00
N GLU A 514 -4.14 -16.77 -4.97
CA GLU A 514 -4.16 -17.61 -6.17
C GLU A 514 -5.50 -17.51 -6.92
N SER A 515 -5.49 -17.72 -8.24
CA SER A 515 -6.69 -17.63 -9.07
C SER A 515 -7.78 -18.63 -8.64
N THR A 516 -7.38 -19.78 -8.09
CA THR A 516 -8.25 -20.83 -7.57
C THR A 516 -8.72 -20.59 -6.13
N SER A 517 -8.30 -19.51 -5.49
CA SER A 517 -8.73 -19.13 -4.14
C SER A 517 -10.15 -18.53 -4.14
N ASN A 518 -10.59 -18.05 -3.01
CA ASN A 518 -11.93 -17.51 -2.83
C ASN A 518 -11.95 -16.31 -1.88
N PRO A 519 -13.03 -15.50 -1.85
CA PRO A 519 -13.10 -14.30 -1.01
C PRO A 519 -12.98 -14.52 0.50
N VAL A 520 -13.26 -15.73 0.99
CA VAL A 520 -13.15 -16.06 2.42
C VAL A 520 -11.69 -16.32 2.81
N ALA A 521 -10.98 -17.09 1.97
CA ALA A 521 -9.58 -17.43 2.23
C ALA A 521 -8.62 -16.26 1.91
N ASP A 522 -8.88 -15.56 0.81
CA ASP A 522 -8.05 -14.49 0.29
C ASP A 522 -8.91 -13.28 -0.13
N PRO A 523 -9.47 -12.51 0.81
CA PRO A 523 -10.36 -11.41 0.51
C PRO A 523 -9.65 -10.30 -0.29
N ASN A 524 -10.35 -9.71 -1.24
CA ASN A 524 -9.97 -8.43 -1.82
C ASN A 524 -10.38 -7.32 -0.83
N LEU A 525 -9.42 -6.76 -0.13
CA LEU A 525 -9.68 -5.82 0.98
C LEU A 525 -10.47 -4.58 0.55
N ARG A 526 -10.30 -4.12 -0.69
CA ARG A 526 -11.06 -2.97 -1.22
C ARG A 526 -12.51 -3.36 -1.53
N LEU A 527 -12.73 -4.48 -2.22
CA LEU A 527 -14.07 -4.95 -2.54
C LEU A 527 -14.84 -5.29 -1.26
N GLU A 528 -14.21 -5.95 -0.30
CA GLU A 528 -14.83 -6.23 1.01
C GLU A 528 -15.15 -4.96 1.80
N ALA A 529 -14.33 -3.90 1.70
CA ALA A 529 -14.65 -2.60 2.30
C ALA A 529 -15.90 -1.97 1.68
N LEU A 530 -16.09 -2.10 0.35
CA LEU A 530 -17.30 -1.64 -0.36
C LEU A 530 -18.54 -2.44 0.06
N LEU A 531 -18.43 -3.77 0.15
CA LEU A 531 -19.51 -4.64 0.68
C LEU A 531 -19.85 -4.27 2.13
N ALA A 532 -18.85 -4.02 2.95
CA ALA A 532 -19.05 -3.59 4.34
C ALA A 532 -19.74 -2.22 4.43
N ALA A 533 -19.45 -1.28 3.52
CA ALA A 533 -20.15 0.01 3.44
C ALA A 533 -21.64 -0.19 3.06
N ALA A 534 -21.93 -1.06 2.10
CA ALA A 534 -23.31 -1.42 1.75
C ALA A 534 -24.06 -2.07 2.92
N ARG A 535 -23.39 -2.95 3.69
CA ARG A 535 -23.95 -3.53 4.95
C ARG A 535 -24.27 -2.47 5.99
N ARG A 536 -23.54 -1.35 6.03
CA ARG A 536 -23.85 -0.20 6.89
C ARG A 536 -24.97 0.70 6.33
N GLY A 537 -25.48 0.41 5.13
CA GLY A 537 -26.60 1.15 4.51
C GLY A 537 -26.19 2.19 3.47
N ALA A 538 -24.94 2.22 3.03
CA ALA A 538 -24.51 3.06 1.92
C ALA A 538 -25.01 2.52 0.57
N THR A 539 -25.29 3.41 -0.38
CA THR A 539 -25.53 3.05 -1.77
C THR A 539 -24.19 2.80 -2.47
N VAL A 540 -23.98 1.62 -3.06
CA VAL A 540 -22.74 1.26 -3.76
C VAL A 540 -23.01 0.86 -5.20
N ARG A 541 -22.26 1.45 -6.15
CA ARG A 541 -22.33 1.09 -7.58
C ARG A 541 -20.91 0.86 -8.11
N ILE A 542 -20.70 -0.29 -8.76
CA ILE A 542 -19.40 -0.71 -9.28
C ILE A 542 -19.54 -0.95 -10.79
N LEU A 543 -18.79 -0.19 -11.59
CA LEU A 543 -18.73 -0.29 -13.03
C LEU A 543 -17.34 -0.76 -13.46
N LEU A 544 -17.27 -1.93 -14.07
CA LEU A 544 -16.03 -2.58 -14.48
C LEU A 544 -15.94 -2.64 -16.00
N ASP A 545 -14.71 -2.74 -16.49
CA ASP A 545 -14.47 -2.92 -17.93
C ASP A 545 -14.97 -4.28 -18.43
N SER A 546 -15.54 -4.30 -19.65
CA SER A 546 -15.90 -5.52 -20.37
C SER A 546 -15.05 -5.76 -21.62
N PHE A 547 -14.26 -4.78 -22.06
CA PHE A 547 -13.48 -4.87 -23.29
C PHE A 547 -12.18 -5.68 -23.10
N PHE A 548 -11.47 -5.47 -21.99
CA PHE A 548 -10.26 -6.21 -21.63
C PHE A 548 -10.54 -7.39 -20.70
N ASP A 549 -11.83 -7.64 -20.39
CA ASP A 549 -12.23 -8.73 -19.51
C ASP A 549 -12.08 -10.09 -20.21
N GLU A 550 -11.50 -11.05 -19.53
CA GLU A 550 -11.40 -12.44 -19.98
C GLU A 550 -12.45 -13.27 -19.22
N PRO A 551 -13.65 -13.48 -19.78
CA PRO A 551 -14.79 -14.08 -19.05
C PRO A 551 -14.49 -15.48 -18.48
N GLU A 552 -13.56 -16.21 -19.09
CA GLU A 552 -13.15 -17.55 -18.64
C GLU A 552 -12.19 -17.51 -17.44
N ASP A 553 -11.62 -16.33 -17.12
CA ASP A 553 -10.77 -16.17 -15.93
C ASP A 553 -11.64 -16.19 -14.67
N LEU A 554 -11.25 -17.03 -13.70
CA LEU A 554 -11.93 -17.13 -12.40
C LEU A 554 -11.94 -15.81 -11.60
N ARG A 555 -11.08 -14.86 -11.95
CA ARG A 555 -10.98 -13.52 -11.37
C ARG A 555 -11.34 -12.41 -12.36
N SER A 556 -12.10 -12.73 -13.40
CA SER A 556 -12.60 -11.75 -14.37
C SER A 556 -13.48 -10.67 -13.71
N ASN A 557 -13.68 -9.56 -14.40
CA ASN A 557 -14.61 -8.51 -13.98
C ASN A 557 -16.04 -9.03 -13.84
N ARG A 558 -16.46 -9.92 -14.75
CA ARG A 558 -17.77 -10.60 -14.67
C ARG A 558 -17.88 -11.46 -13.41
N ALA A 559 -16.81 -12.19 -13.05
CA ALA A 559 -16.79 -12.98 -11.82
C ALA A 559 -16.86 -12.10 -10.56
N ALA A 560 -16.20 -10.93 -10.57
CA ALA A 560 -16.26 -9.97 -9.47
C ALA A 560 -17.64 -9.31 -9.35
N ALA A 561 -18.24 -8.91 -10.48
CA ALA A 561 -19.61 -8.36 -10.51
C ALA A 561 -20.64 -9.39 -10.03
N ALA A 562 -20.55 -10.64 -10.49
CA ALA A 562 -21.42 -11.72 -10.06
C ALA A 562 -21.29 -12.01 -8.55
N TYR A 563 -20.07 -12.01 -8.02
CA TYR A 563 -19.84 -12.17 -6.57
C TYR A 563 -20.50 -11.03 -5.78
N ALA A 564 -20.24 -9.79 -6.15
CA ALA A 564 -20.84 -8.62 -5.48
C ALA A 564 -22.38 -8.63 -5.54
N ALA A 565 -22.96 -8.98 -6.70
CA ALA A 565 -24.40 -9.11 -6.88
C ALA A 565 -25.00 -10.26 -6.04
N ALA A 566 -24.31 -11.40 -5.94
CA ALA A 566 -24.76 -12.53 -5.12
C ALA A 566 -24.80 -12.18 -3.62
N VAL A 567 -23.77 -11.49 -3.12
CA VAL A 567 -23.74 -10.99 -1.74
C VAL A 567 -24.86 -9.98 -1.51
N ALA A 568 -25.03 -9.02 -2.43
CA ALA A 568 -26.08 -8.00 -2.33
C ALA A 568 -27.49 -8.62 -2.30
N ALA A 569 -27.77 -9.59 -3.15
CA ALA A 569 -29.04 -10.30 -3.18
C ALA A 569 -29.29 -11.13 -1.91
N ALA A 570 -28.28 -11.84 -1.43
CA ALA A 570 -28.40 -12.68 -0.23
C ALA A 570 -28.63 -11.85 1.05
N GLU A 571 -28.07 -10.66 1.15
CA GLU A 571 -28.11 -9.81 2.33
C GLU A 571 -29.07 -8.61 2.19
N GLY A 572 -29.70 -8.40 1.01
CA GLY A 572 -30.62 -7.29 0.76
C GLY A 572 -29.95 -5.92 0.74
N LEU A 573 -28.73 -5.82 0.18
CA LEU A 573 -27.92 -4.62 0.18
C LEU A 573 -28.25 -3.70 -1.02
N ASP A 574 -28.14 -2.38 -0.83
CA ASP A 574 -28.20 -1.42 -1.94
C ASP A 574 -26.84 -1.34 -2.65
N LEU A 575 -26.47 -2.45 -3.28
CA LEU A 575 -25.25 -2.58 -4.07
C LEU A 575 -25.57 -3.20 -5.43
N ALA A 576 -25.01 -2.62 -6.50
CA ALA A 576 -25.03 -3.20 -7.83
C ALA A 576 -23.64 -3.11 -8.49
N ALA A 577 -23.27 -4.16 -9.21
CA ALA A 577 -22.04 -4.22 -10.00
C ALA A 577 -22.37 -4.63 -11.43
N ARG A 578 -21.76 -3.95 -12.42
CA ARG A 578 -22.01 -4.15 -13.85
C ARG A 578 -20.68 -4.09 -14.62
N VAL A 579 -20.69 -4.62 -15.84
CA VAL A 579 -19.60 -4.46 -16.80
C VAL A 579 -20.04 -3.58 -17.97
N ALA A 580 -19.12 -2.82 -18.57
CA ALA A 580 -19.42 -1.92 -19.68
C ALA A 580 -18.22 -1.70 -20.61
N ASN A 581 -18.53 -1.28 -21.84
CA ASN A 581 -17.56 -0.76 -22.82
C ASN A 581 -18.13 0.52 -23.48
N PRO A 582 -18.26 1.63 -22.72
CA PRO A 582 -19.03 2.80 -23.15
C PRO A 582 -18.40 3.56 -24.33
N THR A 583 -17.11 3.40 -24.56
CA THR A 583 -16.35 4.10 -25.61
C THR A 583 -15.87 3.17 -26.73
N LEU A 584 -16.26 1.90 -26.72
CA LEU A 584 -15.82 0.84 -27.63
C LEU A 584 -14.31 0.55 -27.59
N GLY A 585 -13.58 1.15 -26.68
CA GLY A 585 -12.14 0.94 -26.43
C GLY A 585 -11.82 0.53 -25.00
N GLY A 586 -12.84 0.29 -24.21
CA GLY A 586 -12.75 -0.18 -22.83
C GLY A 586 -12.70 0.93 -21.78
N ILE A 587 -12.89 0.52 -20.54
CA ILE A 587 -12.71 1.35 -19.35
C ILE A 587 -11.30 1.13 -18.82
N HIS A 588 -10.45 2.16 -18.87
CA HIS A 588 -9.13 2.12 -18.23
C HIS A 588 -9.07 2.97 -16.95
N ALA A 589 -10.22 3.41 -16.49
CA ALA A 589 -10.38 4.19 -15.27
C ALA A 589 -9.94 3.44 -14.00
N LYS A 590 -9.52 4.18 -12.99
CA LYS A 590 -9.32 3.76 -11.60
C LYS A 590 -9.81 4.91 -10.73
N VAL A 591 -11.12 4.93 -10.52
CA VAL A 591 -11.83 6.04 -9.88
C VAL A 591 -12.74 5.51 -8.79
N VAL A 592 -12.71 6.18 -7.64
CA VAL A 592 -13.71 6.00 -6.58
C VAL A 592 -14.26 7.38 -6.23
N LEU A 593 -15.58 7.52 -6.35
CA LEU A 593 -16.29 8.70 -5.90
C LEU A 593 -17.00 8.38 -4.59
N ALA A 594 -16.85 9.23 -3.60
CA ALA A 594 -17.46 9.02 -2.30
C ALA A 594 -18.19 10.31 -1.86
N GLN A 595 -19.50 10.22 -1.73
CA GLN A 595 -20.28 11.20 -0.99
C GLN A 595 -20.53 10.63 0.39
N VAL A 596 -19.82 11.14 1.39
CA VAL A 596 -19.80 10.59 2.75
C VAL A 596 -19.89 11.72 3.77
N GLY A 597 -20.92 11.70 4.61
CA GLY A 597 -21.11 12.70 5.65
C GLY A 597 -21.20 14.14 5.14
N GLY A 598 -21.66 14.34 3.91
CA GLY A 598 -21.75 15.64 3.23
C GLY A 598 -20.49 16.05 2.46
N GLU A 599 -19.36 15.36 2.63
CA GLU A 599 -18.13 15.53 1.85
C GLU A 599 -18.28 14.88 0.46
N ARG A 600 -17.55 15.39 -0.54
CA ARG A 600 -17.63 14.91 -1.93
C ARG A 600 -16.24 14.65 -2.50
N TRP A 601 -15.73 13.48 -2.22
CA TRP A 601 -14.41 13.03 -2.61
C TRP A 601 -14.38 12.38 -3.99
N ALA A 602 -13.35 12.71 -4.73
CA ALA A 602 -12.97 12.01 -5.95
C ALA A 602 -11.55 11.46 -5.78
N ALA A 603 -11.40 10.14 -5.83
CA ALA A 603 -10.10 9.46 -5.86
C ALA A 603 -9.81 9.05 -7.31
N VAL A 604 -8.72 9.56 -7.88
CA VAL A 604 -8.28 9.28 -9.25
C VAL A 604 -6.79 8.92 -9.23
N GLY A 605 -6.43 7.86 -9.93
CA GLY A 605 -5.02 7.46 -10.00
C GLY A 605 -4.80 6.16 -10.76
N SER A 606 -3.70 5.50 -10.49
CA SER A 606 -3.26 4.34 -11.25
C SER A 606 -3.70 2.98 -10.66
N LEU A 607 -4.30 2.96 -9.47
CA LEU A 607 -4.53 1.79 -8.63
C LEU A 607 -5.65 0.87 -9.15
N ASN A 608 -5.30 -0.26 -9.73
CA ASN A 608 -6.25 -1.32 -10.12
C ASN A 608 -6.71 -2.16 -8.92
N GLY A 609 -7.77 -2.98 -9.11
CA GLY A 609 -8.39 -3.82 -8.08
C GLY A 609 -7.68 -5.13 -7.73
N GLY A 610 -6.53 -5.39 -8.34
CA GLY A 610 -5.75 -6.60 -8.06
C GLY A 610 -4.78 -6.43 -6.90
N GLU A 611 -4.39 -7.54 -6.29
CA GLU A 611 -3.45 -7.59 -5.18
C GLU A 611 -2.07 -7.01 -5.53
N VAL A 612 -1.58 -7.29 -6.74
CA VAL A 612 -0.29 -6.78 -7.24
C VAL A 612 -0.26 -5.26 -7.23
N SER A 613 -1.34 -4.60 -7.66
CA SER A 613 -1.44 -3.13 -7.65
C SER A 613 -1.35 -2.56 -6.24
N HIS A 614 -1.97 -3.21 -5.26
CA HIS A 614 -1.99 -2.72 -3.89
C HIS A 614 -0.71 -3.00 -3.10
N LYS A 615 -0.02 -4.11 -3.40
CA LYS A 615 1.07 -4.62 -2.55
C LYS A 615 2.46 -4.59 -3.19
N LEU A 616 2.55 -4.52 -4.53
CA LEU A 616 3.84 -4.67 -5.21
C LEU A 616 4.16 -3.58 -6.22
N ASN A 617 3.17 -2.92 -6.82
CA ASN A 617 3.42 -1.87 -7.80
C ASN A 617 3.73 -0.54 -7.13
N ARG A 618 4.47 0.33 -7.85
CA ARG A 618 4.40 1.76 -7.62
C ARG A 618 3.09 2.28 -8.21
N GLU A 619 2.18 2.72 -7.37
CA GLU A 619 0.93 3.40 -7.76
C GLU A 619 0.84 4.75 -7.06
N VAL A 620 0.08 5.68 -7.66
CA VAL A 620 -0.25 6.98 -7.06
C VAL A 620 -1.74 7.22 -7.23
N VAL A 621 -2.39 7.65 -6.15
CA VAL A 621 -3.81 8.05 -6.13
C VAL A 621 -3.92 9.42 -5.49
N LEU A 622 -4.59 10.35 -6.17
CA LEU A 622 -4.97 11.65 -5.65
C LEU A 622 -6.44 11.65 -5.28
N LEU A 623 -6.73 11.90 -4.01
CA LEU A 623 -8.09 12.15 -3.52
C LEU A 623 -8.27 13.66 -3.36
N VAL A 624 -9.39 14.18 -3.81
CA VAL A 624 -9.77 15.60 -3.64
C VAL A 624 -11.22 15.72 -3.19
N ASP A 625 -11.46 16.49 -2.13
CA ASP A 625 -12.81 16.88 -1.68
C ASP A 625 -13.19 18.20 -2.33
N MET A 626 -13.73 18.14 -3.54
CA MET A 626 -14.18 19.30 -4.30
C MET A 626 -15.49 18.98 -5.05
N PRO A 627 -16.63 19.56 -4.63
CA PRO A 627 -17.94 19.21 -5.15
C PRO A 627 -18.08 19.27 -6.67
N ALA A 628 -17.48 20.26 -7.34
CA ALA A 628 -17.58 20.42 -8.78
C ALA A 628 -16.84 19.31 -9.55
N ILE A 629 -15.67 18.88 -9.06
CA ILE A 629 -14.89 17.78 -9.63
C ILE A 629 -15.62 16.45 -9.44
N HIS A 630 -16.11 16.20 -8.22
CA HIS A 630 -16.94 15.03 -7.91
C HIS A 630 -18.19 14.99 -8.81
N ALA A 631 -18.90 16.11 -8.97
CA ALA A 631 -20.11 16.17 -9.79
C ALA A 631 -19.82 15.84 -11.26
N ARG A 632 -18.71 16.34 -11.82
CA ARG A 632 -18.31 16.03 -13.21
C ARG A 632 -18.00 14.53 -13.38
N LEU A 633 -17.24 13.95 -12.47
CA LEU A 633 -16.91 12.51 -12.53
C LEU A 633 -18.16 11.64 -12.31
N ARG A 634 -19.07 12.07 -11.44
CA ARG A 634 -20.36 11.42 -11.21
C ARG A 634 -21.26 11.45 -12.46
N GLU A 635 -21.26 12.57 -13.20
CA GLU A 635 -21.96 12.69 -14.48
C GLU A 635 -21.43 11.66 -15.49
N VAL A 636 -20.11 11.53 -15.63
CA VAL A 636 -19.48 10.52 -16.50
C VAL A 636 -19.84 9.10 -16.05
N PHE A 637 -19.75 8.83 -14.76
CA PHE A 637 -20.10 7.52 -14.21
C PHE A 637 -21.52 7.10 -14.59
N TRP A 638 -22.51 7.97 -14.37
CA TRP A 638 -23.91 7.62 -14.65
C TRP A 638 -24.23 7.57 -16.16
N HIS A 639 -23.52 8.36 -16.97
CA HIS A 639 -23.60 8.25 -18.43
C HIS A 639 -23.10 6.86 -18.89
N ASP A 640 -21.96 6.42 -18.40
CA ASP A 640 -21.37 5.13 -18.77
C ASP A 640 -22.15 3.95 -18.14
N TRP A 641 -22.67 4.13 -16.92
CA TRP A 641 -23.56 3.17 -16.27
C TRP A 641 -24.82 2.89 -17.08
N ALA A 642 -25.40 3.91 -17.70
CA ALA A 642 -26.60 3.74 -18.54
C ALA A 642 -26.34 2.93 -19.82
N GLN A 643 -25.07 2.72 -20.17
CA GLN A 643 -24.64 1.93 -21.33
C GLN A 643 -24.08 0.55 -20.92
N SER A 644 -24.20 0.17 -19.65
CA SER A 644 -23.73 -1.12 -19.16
C SER A 644 -24.70 -2.25 -19.48
N ASP A 645 -24.17 -3.44 -19.67
CA ASP A 645 -24.94 -4.68 -19.72
C ASP A 645 -25.47 -4.99 -18.31
N GLU A 646 -26.71 -5.47 -18.23
CA GLU A 646 -27.33 -5.92 -16.97
C GLU A 646 -26.78 -7.26 -16.48
#